data_390a30b6ca5c78cb689833c936a0dd7b
#
_entry.id   390a30b6ca5c78cb689833c936a0dd7b
#
_cell.length_a   1.000
_cell.length_b   1.000
_cell.length_c   1.000
_cell.angle_alpha   90.00
_cell.angle_beta   90.00
_cell.angle_gamma   90.00
#
_symmetry.space_group_name_H-M   'P 1'
#
loop_
_entity.id
_entity.type
_entity.pdbx_description
1 polymer ?
#
loop_
_entity_poly.entity_id
_entity_poly.type
_entity_poly.pdbx_seq_one_letter_code
_entity_poly.pdbx_strand_id
1 'polypeptide(L)'
;MLAGPSLISIDAFPAEGQNSAWAEALKTIALTGDLGEGRASSGDLGVTRSSTGAVLARLRSAPQTIANAVCPGKGAEPILVVFHHYGRGGVCARGASLEFADGDVSICDRAAPFSFDLREAFELLILEVPRERLLGRLGRTRIKLPLVLGATVAAAALRPVMRALATHFETAGEADIVSAEIAVTELVAGALLGEAKFEGDGSTNVQTSHFRRVTAAIEARLSDADLSMAEIARQEALSQRYLQKLFELQDTTFSDYLRRRRLDRARIDLADPQHNGEGIGEIAFRWGFRDPAHFSRAFSAAFGESPRAFRAARDRGPVVYPQRGRPMERSHTHNAVVAPPQGSISGAEPDAAVQTFAVAPRSGHHIRVSKDNVHWGYLSRSIPPVLRVSSGAEVTIETLTQHAFDDYERMIKGDPGAESVFGWTPQGKNVERRGAGPMNATIFGRGAGEGFGVHIFTGPVFVNGAEPGDVLEVQILDIAPRPSANPEFSGRCFASNVSAWWGYQYADLLEEPRKRECVTIYELEPGGEFARPAYSYVWTPQIDPFGVRHDTMDYPGIPVDHAQVEKKYGVMPRVRVPLRPHFGCMAVAPRESDMIDSIPPGYFGGNIDNWRAGKGTTLYLPVAVPGALFSVGDGHLAQGDGEINGTGLEASLTGTFRFVVHKRADVAKPFIKGLNGPLIETPDEYVLHGFSYPNYLRELGRNAQSEVYKKSSLSKALRSAFRTTRKFLMENWGLSEDEAVSLISVGVDFGVTQVADGNWGVHAVIRKKMFD
;
A
#
# COMPACT_ATOMS: atom_id res chain seq x y z
N MET A 1 -25.01 34.36 23.27
CA MET A 1 -24.68 34.65 21.85
C MET A 1 -23.30 35.24 21.86
N LEU A 2 -22.27 34.50 21.44
CA LEU A 2 -20.96 35.09 21.13
C LEU A 2 -21.19 36.02 19.93
N ALA A 3 -20.51 37.16 19.93
CA ALA A 3 -20.62 38.15 18.87
C ALA A 3 -20.37 37.48 17.53
N GLY A 4 -21.19 37.74 16.53
CA GLY A 4 -20.89 37.39 15.15
C GLY A 4 -19.50 37.91 14.77
N PRO A 5 -18.95 37.48 13.63
CA PRO A 5 -17.58 37.85 13.24
C PRO A 5 -17.43 39.36 13.33
N SER A 6 -16.36 39.83 14.00
CA SER A 6 -15.97 41.22 13.97
C SER A 6 -15.47 41.54 12.57
N LEU A 7 -16.17 42.37 11.82
CA LEU A 7 -15.82 42.76 10.47
C LEU A 7 -15.12 44.14 10.52
N ILE A 8 -13.90 44.21 10.00
CA ILE A 8 -13.16 45.43 9.79
C ILE A 8 -13.07 45.64 8.28
N SER A 9 -13.74 46.68 7.77
CA SER A 9 -13.62 47.10 6.38
C SER A 9 -12.75 48.37 6.31
N ILE A 10 -11.71 48.33 5.53
CA ILE A 10 -10.83 49.50 5.34
C ILE A 10 -11.48 50.61 4.51
N ASP A 11 -12.50 50.29 3.74
CA ASP A 11 -13.28 51.25 2.98
C ASP A 11 -14.04 52.26 3.89
N ALA A 12 -14.20 51.92 5.17
CA ALA A 12 -14.77 52.79 6.19
C ALA A 12 -13.79 53.91 6.67
N PHE A 13 -12.53 53.86 6.29
CA PHE A 13 -11.48 54.82 6.70
C PHE A 13 -11.13 55.78 5.56
N PRO A 14 -10.76 57.04 5.86
CA PRO A 14 -10.21 57.96 4.87
C PRO A 14 -8.97 57.36 4.18
N ALA A 15 -8.75 57.71 2.90
CA ALA A 15 -7.68 57.11 2.08
C ALA A 15 -6.29 57.21 2.75
N GLU A 16 -6.00 58.30 3.43
CA GLU A 16 -4.73 58.52 4.16
C GLU A 16 -4.56 57.58 5.37
N GLY A 17 -5.65 57.03 5.90
CA GLY A 17 -5.65 56.13 7.07
C GLY A 17 -5.78 54.64 6.73
N GLN A 18 -6.09 54.29 5.49
CA GLN A 18 -6.42 52.91 5.09
C GLN A 18 -5.27 51.92 5.30
N ASN A 19 -4.03 52.30 4.94
CA ASN A 19 -2.87 51.43 5.15
C ASN A 19 -2.61 51.16 6.64
N SER A 20 -2.76 52.17 7.49
CA SER A 20 -2.57 52.02 8.94
C SER A 20 -3.67 51.16 9.55
N ALA A 21 -4.93 51.36 9.13
CA ALA A 21 -6.06 50.54 9.56
C ALA A 21 -5.93 49.07 9.12
N TRP A 22 -5.44 48.88 7.90
CA TRP A 22 -5.17 47.51 7.38
C TRP A 22 -4.07 46.82 8.14
N ALA A 23 -2.94 47.49 8.34
CA ALA A 23 -1.84 46.93 9.12
C ALA A 23 -2.25 46.59 10.56
N GLU A 24 -3.09 47.40 11.17
CA GLU A 24 -3.62 47.15 12.52
C GLU A 24 -4.63 46.00 12.52
N ALA A 25 -5.50 45.89 11.49
CA ALA A 25 -6.40 44.77 11.31
C ALA A 25 -5.64 43.44 11.17
N LEU A 26 -4.63 43.36 10.32
CA LEU A 26 -3.81 42.18 10.13
C LEU A 26 -3.09 41.73 11.42
N LYS A 27 -2.67 42.65 12.27
CA LYS A 27 -2.08 42.32 13.58
C LYS A 27 -3.01 41.52 14.48
N THR A 28 -4.35 41.67 14.35
CA THR A 28 -5.31 40.92 15.15
C THR A 28 -5.25 39.43 14.91
N ILE A 29 -4.72 39.02 13.77
CA ILE A 29 -4.48 37.63 13.37
C ILE A 29 -2.97 37.34 13.19
N ALA A 30 -2.12 38.21 13.77
CA ALA A 30 -0.65 38.18 13.73
C ALA A 30 -0.07 38.02 12.32
N LEU A 31 -0.64 38.72 11.38
CA LEU A 31 -0.09 38.95 10.04
C LEU A 31 0.34 40.40 9.86
N THR A 32 1.17 40.63 8.85
CA THR A 32 1.60 41.96 8.43
C THR A 32 1.44 42.06 6.91
N GLY A 33 1.06 43.22 6.41
CA GLY A 33 0.90 43.46 4.98
C GLY A 33 0.95 44.95 4.69
N ASP A 34 1.27 45.33 3.46
CA ASP A 34 1.30 46.67 2.97
C ASP A 34 0.53 46.76 1.66
N LEU A 35 -0.43 47.68 1.57
CA LEU A 35 -1.23 47.93 0.38
C LEU A 35 -0.48 48.70 -0.72
N GLY A 36 0.72 49.19 -0.43
CA GLY A 36 1.52 50.05 -1.34
C GLY A 36 0.96 51.47 -1.47
N GLU A 37 1.86 52.44 -1.77
CA GLU A 37 1.47 53.84 -1.97
C GLU A 37 0.68 54.05 -3.28
N GLY A 38 -0.49 54.67 -3.20
CA GLY A 38 -1.20 55.24 -4.36
C GLY A 38 -2.25 54.36 -5.02
N ARG A 39 -2.65 53.20 -4.46
CA ARG A 39 -3.80 52.41 -4.94
C ARG A 39 -5.00 52.55 -4.02
N ALA A 40 -6.17 52.89 -4.59
CA ALA A 40 -7.43 52.80 -3.89
C ALA A 40 -7.66 51.30 -3.56
N SER A 41 -7.56 50.93 -2.29
CA SER A 41 -7.52 49.56 -1.86
C SER A 41 -8.78 49.26 -1.08
N SER A 42 -9.58 48.34 -1.60
CA SER A 42 -10.65 47.70 -0.82
C SER A 42 -10.06 46.51 -0.05
N GLY A 43 -10.44 46.36 1.21
CA GLY A 43 -10.03 45.24 2.01
C GLY A 43 -10.97 45.01 3.19
N ASP A 44 -11.30 43.76 3.41
CA ASP A 44 -12.16 43.32 4.51
C ASP A 44 -11.48 42.20 5.30
N LEU A 45 -11.45 42.36 6.62
CA LEU A 45 -11.05 41.34 7.55
C LEU A 45 -12.22 41.00 8.48
N GLY A 46 -12.71 39.79 8.39
CA GLY A 46 -13.64 39.19 9.36
C GLY A 46 -12.90 38.24 10.30
N VAL A 47 -13.10 38.38 11.61
CA VAL A 47 -12.48 37.48 12.59
C VAL A 47 -13.56 36.97 13.54
N THR A 48 -13.58 35.66 13.76
CA THR A 48 -14.38 35.03 14.81
C THR A 48 -13.48 34.10 15.63
N ARG A 49 -13.77 34.01 16.92
CA ARG A 49 -13.04 33.17 17.87
C ARG A 49 -14.00 32.21 18.52
N SER A 50 -13.69 30.92 18.49
CA SER A 50 -14.46 29.93 19.21
C SER A 50 -14.13 29.96 20.70
N SER A 51 -15.02 29.44 21.53
CA SER A 51 -14.77 29.19 22.96
C SER A 51 -13.59 28.20 23.20
N THR A 52 -13.19 27.47 22.18
CA THR A 52 -12.03 26.56 22.20
C THR A 52 -10.72 27.30 21.91
N GLY A 53 -10.76 28.60 21.66
CA GLY A 53 -9.61 29.41 21.31
C GLY A 53 -9.18 29.34 19.84
N ALA A 54 -9.89 28.57 19.01
CA ALA A 54 -9.61 28.57 17.57
C ALA A 54 -10.03 29.90 16.95
N VAL A 55 -9.22 30.38 16.02
CA VAL A 55 -9.47 31.62 15.27
C VAL A 55 -9.82 31.25 13.83
N LEU A 56 -10.98 31.71 13.37
CA LEU A 56 -11.35 31.66 11.96
C LEU A 56 -11.35 33.09 11.42
N ALA A 57 -10.56 33.36 10.42
CA ALA A 57 -10.44 34.67 9.79
C ALA A 57 -10.73 34.59 8.28
N ARG A 58 -11.52 35.54 7.75
CA ARG A 58 -11.72 35.73 6.32
C ARG A 58 -11.08 37.07 5.90
N LEU A 59 -10.18 37.01 4.94
CA LEU A 59 -9.40 38.12 4.47
C LEU A 59 -9.64 38.32 2.97
N ARG A 60 -10.10 39.52 2.58
CA ARG A 60 -10.28 39.96 1.18
C ARG A 60 -9.51 41.21 0.93
N SER A 61 -8.81 41.29 -0.18
CA SER A 61 -8.12 42.55 -0.58
C SER A 61 -7.66 42.53 -2.03
N ALA A 62 -7.11 43.64 -2.47
CA ALA A 62 -6.32 43.81 -3.70
C ALA A 62 -4.97 43.07 -3.61
N PRO A 63 -4.26 42.89 -4.75
CA PRO A 63 -2.93 42.24 -4.77
C PRO A 63 -1.95 42.88 -3.78
N GLN A 64 -1.31 42.07 -2.98
CA GLN A 64 -0.29 42.49 -2.00
C GLN A 64 0.53 41.32 -1.48
N THR A 65 1.60 41.61 -0.74
CA THR A 65 2.34 40.60 0.01
C THR A 65 1.90 40.63 1.48
N ILE A 66 1.53 39.46 2.01
CA ILE A 66 1.17 39.29 3.41
C ILE A 66 2.15 38.32 4.07
N ALA A 67 2.78 38.76 5.16
CA ALA A 67 3.75 37.96 5.90
C ALA A 67 3.27 37.68 7.34
N ASN A 68 3.78 36.62 7.97
CA ASN A 68 3.54 36.41 9.37
C ASN A 68 4.47 37.29 10.21
N ALA A 69 3.93 37.92 11.28
CA ALA A 69 4.73 38.53 12.32
C ALA A 69 5.31 37.40 13.19
N VAL A 70 6.61 37.13 13.04
CA VAL A 70 7.29 36.15 13.90
C VAL A 70 7.46 36.78 15.28
N CYS A 71 6.66 36.33 16.25
CA CYS A 71 6.88 36.64 17.66
C CYS A 71 7.78 35.58 18.26
N PRO A 72 8.97 35.91 18.78
CA PRO A 72 9.77 34.93 19.53
C PRO A 72 9.13 34.72 20.90
N GLY A 73 8.07 33.92 20.95
CA GLY A 73 7.35 33.54 22.17
C GLY A 73 7.70 32.11 22.60
N LYS A 74 7.77 31.91 23.92
CA LYS A 74 7.91 30.57 24.53
C LYS A 74 6.55 29.86 24.55
N GLY A 75 5.89 29.67 23.42
CA GLY A 75 4.61 28.97 23.33
C GLY A 75 4.50 28.14 22.08
N ALA A 76 3.64 27.14 22.10
CA ALA A 76 3.31 26.32 20.91
C ALA A 76 2.45 27.16 19.95
N GLU A 77 3.07 27.92 19.06
CA GLU A 77 2.37 28.70 18.02
C GLU A 77 1.48 27.76 17.16
N PRO A 78 0.26 28.20 16.78
CA PRO A 78 -0.65 27.36 16.00
C PRO A 78 -0.13 27.07 14.59
N ILE A 79 -0.72 26.08 13.96
CA ILE A 79 -0.58 25.83 12.53
C ILE A 79 -1.72 26.54 11.81
N LEU A 80 -1.42 27.25 10.74
CA LEU A 80 -2.40 27.95 9.91
C LEU A 80 -2.83 27.02 8.77
N VAL A 81 -4.13 26.81 8.63
CA VAL A 81 -4.77 26.16 7.49
C VAL A 81 -5.41 27.28 6.65
N VAL A 82 -4.83 27.58 5.50
CA VAL A 82 -5.22 28.69 4.64
C VAL A 82 -5.87 28.17 3.38
N PHE A 83 -7.16 28.43 3.21
CA PHE A 83 -7.91 28.11 2.01
C PHE A 83 -7.94 29.32 1.08
N HIS A 84 -7.44 29.15 -0.13
CA HIS A 84 -7.45 30.17 -1.17
C HIS A 84 -8.80 30.12 -1.90
N HIS A 85 -9.81 30.83 -1.38
CA HIS A 85 -11.17 30.78 -1.94
C HIS A 85 -11.16 31.28 -3.40
N TYR A 86 -10.48 32.37 -3.66
CA TYR A 86 -10.07 32.81 -4.99
C TYR A 86 -8.78 33.67 -4.91
N GLY A 87 -8.09 33.82 -6.06
CA GLY A 87 -6.84 34.54 -6.21
C GLY A 87 -5.62 33.63 -6.35
N ARG A 88 -4.72 33.99 -7.24
CA ARG A 88 -3.49 33.23 -7.53
C ARG A 88 -2.30 33.85 -6.86
N GLY A 89 -1.34 33.04 -6.48
CA GLY A 89 -0.13 33.52 -5.86
C GLY A 89 0.84 32.44 -5.46
N GLY A 90 1.74 32.73 -4.56
CA GLY A 90 2.70 31.80 -4.01
C GLY A 90 2.87 31.97 -2.51
N VAL A 91 3.12 30.88 -1.79
CA VAL A 91 3.59 30.89 -0.42
C VAL A 91 5.12 30.77 -0.42
N CYS A 92 5.80 31.77 0.11
CA CYS A 92 7.26 31.86 0.12
C CYS A 92 7.81 31.61 1.52
N ALA A 93 8.81 30.73 1.62
CA ALA A 93 9.57 30.53 2.85
C ALA A 93 10.98 29.99 2.53
N ARG A 94 11.97 30.45 3.26
CA ARG A 94 13.38 30.01 3.15
C ARG A 94 13.92 30.03 1.71
N GLY A 95 13.47 31.00 0.89
CA GLY A 95 13.93 31.15 -0.50
C GLY A 95 13.26 30.24 -1.53
N ALA A 96 12.29 29.44 -1.13
CA ALA A 96 11.43 28.65 -2.03
C ALA A 96 10.04 29.30 -2.11
N SER A 97 9.39 29.24 -3.28
CA SER A 97 8.00 29.63 -3.50
C SER A 97 7.20 28.42 -3.98
N LEU A 98 6.05 28.18 -3.35
CA LEU A 98 5.07 27.17 -3.73
C LEU A 98 3.85 27.89 -4.28
N GLU A 99 3.53 27.66 -5.55
CA GLU A 99 2.39 28.27 -6.22
C GLU A 99 1.07 27.67 -5.73
N PHE A 100 0.02 28.48 -5.69
CA PHE A 100 -1.35 28.07 -5.41
C PHE A 100 -2.34 28.78 -6.34
N ALA A 101 -3.51 28.20 -6.48
CA ALA A 101 -4.62 28.70 -7.26
C ALA A 101 -5.93 28.64 -6.48
N ASP A 102 -7.03 29.05 -7.11
CA ASP A 102 -8.38 29.01 -6.56
C ASP A 102 -8.76 27.61 -6.05
N GLY A 103 -9.19 27.55 -4.80
CA GLY A 103 -9.61 26.31 -4.16
C GLY A 103 -8.48 25.48 -3.53
N ASP A 104 -7.24 25.92 -3.61
CA ASP A 104 -6.12 25.27 -2.94
C ASP A 104 -6.10 25.53 -1.43
N VAL A 105 -5.39 24.66 -0.71
CA VAL A 105 -5.18 24.80 0.74
C VAL A 105 -3.69 24.81 1.02
N SER A 106 -3.21 25.86 1.67
CA SER A 106 -1.83 25.95 2.17
C SER A 106 -1.79 25.69 3.67
N ILE A 107 -0.76 24.98 4.11
CA ILE A 107 -0.48 24.74 5.53
C ILE A 107 0.80 25.47 5.91
N CYS A 108 0.72 26.36 6.88
CA CYS A 108 1.86 27.19 7.31
C CYS A 108 2.13 27.02 8.80
N ASP A 109 3.40 27.02 9.17
CA ASP A 109 3.83 27.04 10.56
C ASP A 109 4.01 28.49 11.02
N ARG A 110 3.17 28.95 11.96
CA ARG A 110 3.27 30.30 12.49
C ARG A 110 4.56 30.58 13.22
N ALA A 111 5.23 29.57 13.75
CA ALA A 111 6.53 29.72 14.40
C ALA A 111 7.69 29.93 13.43
N ALA A 112 7.48 29.77 12.13
CA ALA A 112 8.49 29.94 11.09
C ALA A 112 8.13 31.11 10.15
N PRO A 113 9.12 31.91 9.63
CA PRO A 113 8.83 32.99 8.71
C PRO A 113 8.30 32.46 7.37
N PHE A 114 7.18 33.03 6.91
CA PHE A 114 6.61 32.82 5.58
C PHE A 114 5.91 34.08 5.10
N SER A 115 5.66 34.18 3.79
CA SER A 115 4.84 35.22 3.20
C SER A 115 3.99 34.67 2.05
N PHE A 116 2.82 35.27 1.83
CA PHE A 116 2.00 35.08 0.65
C PHE A 116 2.23 36.22 -0.33
N ASP A 117 2.64 35.90 -1.55
CA ASP A 117 2.70 36.81 -2.68
C ASP A 117 1.38 36.66 -3.47
N LEU A 118 0.43 37.56 -3.20
CA LEU A 118 -0.92 37.53 -3.77
C LEU A 118 -0.95 38.49 -4.98
N ARG A 119 -1.01 37.90 -6.17
CA ARG A 119 -0.81 38.63 -7.44
C ARG A 119 -2.08 39.17 -8.06
N GLU A 120 -3.22 38.73 -7.56
CA GLU A 120 -4.56 39.13 -7.99
C GLU A 120 -5.39 39.53 -6.78
N ALA A 121 -6.60 40.10 -7.00
CA ALA A 121 -7.55 40.28 -5.91
C ALA A 121 -7.90 38.89 -5.33
N PHE A 122 -7.95 38.81 -4.02
CA PHE A 122 -8.01 37.51 -3.33
C PHE A 122 -9.04 37.47 -2.19
N GLU A 123 -9.46 36.25 -1.87
CA GLU A 123 -10.12 35.91 -0.63
C GLU A 123 -9.46 34.68 0.00
N LEU A 124 -8.97 34.83 1.22
CA LEU A 124 -8.43 33.76 2.04
C LEU A 124 -9.36 33.46 3.21
N LEU A 125 -9.54 32.18 3.51
CA LEU A 125 -10.09 31.74 4.79
C LEU A 125 -8.97 31.08 5.59
N ILE A 126 -8.67 31.58 6.78
CA ILE A 126 -7.59 31.14 7.65
C ILE A 126 -8.20 30.52 8.90
N LEU A 127 -7.87 29.25 9.17
CA LEU A 127 -8.20 28.59 10.42
C LEU A 127 -6.93 28.30 11.21
N GLU A 128 -6.85 28.77 12.43
CA GLU A 128 -5.78 28.44 13.36
C GLU A 128 -6.07 27.10 14.03
N VAL A 129 -5.20 26.12 13.81
CA VAL A 129 -5.28 24.79 14.44
C VAL A 129 -4.23 24.71 15.55
N PRO A 130 -4.59 24.38 16.80
CA PRO A 130 -3.62 24.20 17.87
C PRO A 130 -2.59 23.13 17.48
N ARG A 131 -1.31 23.52 17.52
CA ARG A 131 -0.17 22.68 17.12
C ARG A 131 -0.20 21.30 17.78
N GLU A 132 -0.44 21.24 19.07
CA GLU A 132 -0.47 19.98 19.82
C GLU A 132 -1.56 19.02 19.34
N ARG A 133 -2.71 19.56 18.92
CA ARG A 133 -3.79 18.73 18.37
C ARG A 133 -3.42 18.09 17.06
N LEU A 134 -2.78 18.86 16.17
CA LEU A 134 -2.32 18.38 14.89
C LEU A 134 -1.14 17.41 15.05
N LEU A 135 -0.13 17.77 15.85
CA LEU A 135 1.03 16.92 16.11
C LEU A 135 0.65 15.59 16.77
N GLY A 136 -0.32 15.59 17.67
CA GLY A 136 -0.83 14.36 18.28
C GLY A 136 -1.44 13.37 17.31
N ARG A 137 -1.81 13.82 16.08
CA ARG A 137 -2.30 12.96 14.99
C ARG A 137 -1.21 12.57 14.00
N LEU A 138 -0.19 13.42 13.87
CA LEU A 138 0.93 13.19 12.95
C LEU A 138 2.03 12.30 13.55
N GLY A 139 2.07 12.14 14.87
CA GLY A 139 3.08 11.37 15.57
C GLY A 139 4.48 11.93 15.33
N ARG A 140 5.45 11.07 15.00
CA ARG A 140 6.84 11.46 14.69
C ARG A 140 7.05 11.89 13.25
N THR A 141 6.00 11.99 12.45
CA THR A 141 6.11 12.40 11.06
C THR A 141 6.60 13.84 11.00
N ARG A 142 7.79 14.06 10.44
CA ARG A 142 8.34 15.39 10.20
C ARG A 142 7.81 15.94 8.88
N ILE A 143 7.09 17.03 8.94
CA ILE A 143 6.53 17.70 7.77
C ILE A 143 7.26 19.03 7.61
N LYS A 144 7.77 19.27 6.40
CA LYS A 144 8.35 20.58 6.05
C LYS A 144 7.20 21.51 5.69
N LEU A 145 7.01 22.56 6.48
CA LEU A 145 6.06 23.63 6.21
C LEU A 145 6.82 24.92 5.78
N PRO A 146 6.21 25.76 4.94
CA PRO A 146 4.86 25.65 4.38
C PRO A 146 4.75 24.61 3.28
N LEU A 147 3.54 24.17 3.00
CA LEU A 147 3.22 23.33 1.84
C LEU A 147 1.83 23.71 1.29
N VAL A 148 1.61 23.47 -0.01
CA VAL A 148 0.30 23.48 -0.66
C VAL A 148 -0.16 22.04 -0.78
N LEU A 149 -1.35 21.74 -0.26
CA LEU A 149 -1.86 20.36 -0.23
C LEU A 149 -2.14 19.85 -1.64
N GLY A 150 -1.54 18.73 -1.99
CA GLY A 150 -1.80 18.00 -3.22
C GLY A 150 -3.16 17.31 -3.27
N ALA A 151 -3.33 16.38 -4.21
CA ALA A 151 -4.59 15.71 -4.48
C ALA A 151 -4.76 14.41 -3.65
N THR A 152 -4.73 14.51 -2.32
CA THR A 152 -5.09 13.40 -1.43
C THR A 152 -6.60 13.34 -1.19
N VAL A 153 -7.15 12.17 -0.84
CA VAL A 153 -8.59 12.03 -0.50
C VAL A 153 -8.96 12.97 0.65
N ALA A 154 -8.10 13.08 1.66
CA ALA A 154 -8.32 13.96 2.79
C ALA A 154 -8.29 15.45 2.38
N ALA A 155 -7.38 15.85 1.49
CA ALA A 155 -7.35 17.21 0.92
C ALA A 155 -8.57 17.47 0.02
N ALA A 156 -9.01 16.48 -0.75
CA ALA A 156 -10.24 16.57 -1.56
C ALA A 156 -11.48 16.74 -0.69
N ALA A 157 -11.57 16.08 0.48
CA ALA A 157 -12.64 16.26 1.45
C ALA A 157 -12.52 17.58 2.24
N LEU A 158 -11.30 18.07 2.48
CA LEU A 158 -11.05 19.32 3.19
C LEU A 158 -11.51 20.54 2.40
N ARG A 159 -11.26 20.58 1.08
CA ARG A 159 -11.60 21.73 0.22
C ARG A 159 -13.09 22.12 0.27
N PRO A 160 -14.08 21.20 0.14
CA PRO A 160 -15.50 21.52 0.30
C PRO A 160 -15.87 22.06 1.69
N VAL A 161 -15.26 21.51 2.74
CA VAL A 161 -15.49 21.99 4.12
C VAL A 161 -15.00 23.42 4.28
N MET A 162 -13.79 23.73 3.84
CA MET A 162 -13.24 25.09 3.88
C MET A 162 -14.06 26.06 3.01
N ARG A 163 -14.54 25.59 1.85
CA ARG A 163 -15.41 26.39 0.98
C ARG A 163 -16.75 26.72 1.64
N ALA A 164 -17.36 25.73 2.30
CA ALA A 164 -18.59 25.96 3.04
C ALA A 164 -18.40 26.98 4.17
N LEU A 165 -17.31 26.89 4.92
CA LEU A 165 -16.95 27.86 5.95
C LEU A 165 -16.74 29.27 5.38
N ALA A 166 -16.08 29.40 4.21
CA ALA A 166 -15.91 30.70 3.54
C ALA A 166 -17.26 31.29 3.11
N THR A 167 -18.13 30.46 2.52
CA THR A 167 -19.45 30.88 2.04
C THR A 167 -20.39 31.30 3.18
N HIS A 168 -20.37 30.60 4.30
CA HIS A 168 -21.23 30.84 5.44
C HIS A 168 -20.56 31.58 6.59
N PHE A 169 -19.42 32.20 6.36
CA PHE A 169 -18.59 32.84 7.37
C PHE A 169 -19.39 33.82 8.29
N GLU A 170 -20.30 34.60 7.72
CA GLU A 170 -21.07 35.60 8.46
C GLU A 170 -22.21 35.00 9.28
N THR A 171 -22.67 33.81 8.94
CA THR A 171 -23.83 33.14 9.58
C THR A 171 -23.41 31.95 10.44
N ALA A 172 -22.11 31.51 10.36
CA ALA A 172 -21.62 30.39 11.12
C ALA A 172 -21.67 30.66 12.63
N GLY A 173 -22.38 29.82 13.35
CA GLY A 173 -22.46 29.86 14.81
C GLY A 173 -21.26 29.17 15.49
N GLU A 174 -21.18 29.29 16.80
CA GLU A 174 -20.15 28.67 17.65
C GLU A 174 -20.03 27.17 17.41
N ALA A 175 -21.17 26.44 17.35
CA ALA A 175 -21.21 25.00 17.12
C ALA A 175 -20.64 24.63 15.75
N ASP A 176 -20.91 25.43 14.72
CA ASP A 176 -20.37 25.21 13.37
C ASP A 176 -18.86 25.35 13.36
N ILE A 177 -18.32 26.37 14.04
CA ILE A 177 -16.88 26.64 14.10
C ILE A 177 -16.14 25.55 14.88
N VAL A 178 -16.69 25.11 16.02
CA VAL A 178 -16.08 24.03 16.81
C VAL A 178 -16.08 22.71 16.05
N SER A 179 -17.20 22.38 15.39
CA SER A 179 -17.34 21.17 14.58
C SER A 179 -16.37 21.21 13.38
N ALA A 180 -16.28 22.36 12.73
CA ALA A 180 -15.38 22.57 11.62
C ALA A 180 -13.89 22.49 12.03
N GLU A 181 -13.49 23.08 13.17
CA GLU A 181 -12.14 22.98 13.71
C GLU A 181 -11.72 21.51 13.87
N ILE A 182 -12.61 20.67 14.41
CA ILE A 182 -12.33 19.26 14.61
C ILE A 182 -12.22 18.54 13.26
N ALA A 183 -13.19 18.74 12.37
CA ALA A 183 -13.20 18.12 11.05
C ALA A 183 -11.95 18.52 10.23
N VAL A 184 -11.63 19.81 10.20
CA VAL A 184 -10.45 20.34 9.51
C VAL A 184 -9.17 19.77 10.10
N THR A 185 -9.05 19.69 11.43
CA THR A 185 -7.85 19.09 12.08
C THR A 185 -7.64 17.65 11.66
N GLU A 186 -8.68 16.83 11.61
CA GLU A 186 -8.60 15.43 11.18
C GLU A 186 -8.26 15.32 9.69
N LEU A 187 -8.90 16.12 8.83
CA LEU A 187 -8.66 16.11 7.39
C LEU A 187 -7.26 16.62 7.04
N VAL A 188 -6.80 17.67 7.71
CA VAL A 188 -5.42 18.19 7.56
C VAL A 188 -4.40 17.15 7.99
N ALA A 189 -4.60 16.50 9.14
CA ALA A 189 -3.71 15.42 9.58
C ALA A 189 -3.67 14.28 8.56
N GLY A 190 -4.83 13.88 8.02
CA GLY A 190 -4.93 12.86 6.97
C GLY A 190 -4.23 13.28 5.68
N ALA A 191 -4.39 14.54 5.26
CA ALA A 191 -3.74 15.08 4.07
C ALA A 191 -2.22 15.13 4.24
N LEU A 192 -1.74 15.67 5.36
CA LEU A 192 -0.30 15.76 5.66
C LEU A 192 0.37 14.40 5.78
N LEU A 193 -0.31 13.40 6.34
CA LEU A 193 0.18 12.01 6.37
C LEU A 193 0.18 11.39 4.97
N GLY A 194 -0.68 11.84 4.08
CA GLY A 194 -0.69 11.46 2.66
C GLY A 194 0.43 12.12 1.85
N GLU A 195 0.82 13.36 2.20
CA GLU A 195 1.88 14.13 1.55
C GLU A 195 3.28 13.79 2.09
N ALA A 196 3.37 13.30 3.33
CA ALA A 196 4.65 12.96 3.93
C ALA A 196 5.34 11.90 3.07
N LYS A 197 6.34 12.30 2.29
CA LYS A 197 7.29 11.39 1.68
C LYS A 197 7.98 10.67 2.82
N PHE A 198 7.73 9.38 2.95
CA PHE A 198 8.37 8.55 3.94
C PHE A 198 9.86 8.44 3.60
N GLU A 199 10.67 9.36 4.11
CA GLU A 199 12.09 9.16 4.32
C GLU A 199 12.23 8.24 5.54
N GLY A 200 11.90 6.97 5.40
CA GLY A 200 11.95 6.03 6.51
C GLY A 200 11.75 4.59 6.06
N ASP A 201 12.59 3.75 6.59
CA ASP A 201 12.63 2.31 6.49
C ASP A 201 11.23 1.66 6.45
N GLY A 202 10.99 0.67 5.57
CA GLY A 202 9.69 -0.01 5.33
C GLY A 202 8.98 -0.57 6.57
N SER A 203 9.65 -0.63 7.73
CA SER A 203 9.05 -0.98 9.02
C SER A 203 8.00 0.03 9.50
N THR A 204 8.12 1.29 9.08
CA THR A 204 7.21 2.38 9.47
C THR A 204 5.82 2.23 8.84
N ASN A 205 5.73 1.65 7.65
CA ASN A 205 4.46 1.50 6.92
C ASN A 205 3.50 0.48 7.57
N VAL A 206 4.01 -0.67 8.00
CA VAL A 206 3.19 -1.70 8.67
C VAL A 206 2.73 -1.21 10.05
N GLN A 207 3.61 -0.55 10.80
CA GLN A 207 3.27 0.02 12.10
C GLN A 207 2.24 1.15 11.96
N THR A 208 2.36 1.99 10.96
CA THR A 208 1.39 3.04 10.65
C THR A 208 0.03 2.45 10.23
N SER A 209 0.03 1.39 9.44
CA SER A 209 -1.20 0.68 9.07
C SER A 209 -1.88 0.04 10.28
N HIS A 210 -1.12 -0.66 11.12
CA HIS A 210 -1.65 -1.24 12.37
C HIS A 210 -2.14 -0.14 13.31
N PHE A 211 -1.42 0.95 13.46
CA PHE A 211 -1.86 2.06 14.29
C PHE A 211 -3.16 2.68 13.78
N ARG A 212 -3.33 2.84 12.46
CA ARG A 212 -4.59 3.31 11.85
C ARG A 212 -5.76 2.35 12.12
N ARG A 213 -5.55 1.04 11.95
CA ARG A 213 -6.59 0.03 12.24
C ARG A 213 -6.98 0.07 13.72
N VAL A 214 -6.00 0.08 14.60
CA VAL A 214 -6.19 0.18 16.06
C VAL A 214 -6.95 1.44 16.45
N THR A 215 -6.58 2.60 15.90
CA THR A 215 -7.28 3.86 16.19
C THR A 215 -8.68 3.88 15.60
N ALA A 216 -8.92 3.32 14.43
CA ALA A 216 -10.26 3.17 13.86
C ALA A 216 -11.15 2.25 14.71
N ALA A 217 -10.62 1.15 15.22
CA ALA A 217 -11.33 0.26 16.15
C ALA A 217 -11.67 0.95 17.48
N ILE A 218 -10.78 1.79 18.00
CA ILE A 218 -11.04 2.62 19.19
C ILE A 218 -12.15 3.65 18.89
N GLU A 219 -12.06 4.37 17.74
CA GLU A 219 -13.05 5.38 17.35
C GLU A 219 -14.48 4.80 17.25
N ALA A 220 -14.61 3.58 16.71
CA ALA A 220 -15.90 2.90 16.59
C ALA A 220 -16.52 2.51 17.94
N ARG A 221 -15.72 2.50 19.03
CA ARG A 221 -16.14 2.04 20.36
C ARG A 221 -15.86 3.05 21.47
N LEU A 222 -15.78 4.33 21.18
CA LEU A 222 -15.48 5.38 22.18
C LEU A 222 -16.48 5.43 23.33
N SER A 223 -17.76 5.09 23.06
CA SER A 223 -18.83 5.05 24.06
C SER A 223 -18.78 3.84 25.03
N ASP A 224 -17.98 2.82 24.68
CA ASP A 224 -17.85 1.61 25.49
C ASP A 224 -16.97 1.88 26.73
N ALA A 225 -17.57 2.01 27.91
CA ALA A 225 -16.88 2.33 29.15
C ALA A 225 -15.85 1.28 29.56
N ASP A 226 -15.99 0.04 29.09
CA ASP A 226 -15.12 -1.11 29.41
C ASP A 226 -14.04 -1.33 28.37
N LEU A 227 -13.99 -0.50 27.32
CA LEU A 227 -13.01 -0.62 26.26
C LEU A 227 -11.58 -0.63 26.81
N SER A 228 -10.88 -1.74 26.57
CA SER A 228 -9.54 -1.99 27.08
C SER A 228 -8.55 -2.25 25.95
N MET A 229 -7.26 -2.04 26.26
CA MET A 229 -6.17 -2.39 25.36
C MET A 229 -6.19 -3.88 24.99
N ALA A 230 -6.58 -4.75 25.92
CA ALA A 230 -6.66 -6.19 25.71
C ALA A 230 -7.74 -6.57 24.67
N GLU A 231 -8.86 -5.87 24.68
CA GLU A 231 -9.95 -6.11 23.71
C GLU A 231 -9.59 -5.62 22.32
N ILE A 232 -9.02 -4.42 22.19
CA ILE A 232 -8.56 -3.92 20.91
C ILE A 232 -7.43 -4.79 20.36
N ALA A 233 -6.51 -5.23 21.21
CA ALA A 233 -5.44 -6.14 20.80
C ALA A 233 -5.99 -7.47 20.26
N ARG A 234 -7.04 -8.00 20.89
CA ARG A 234 -7.71 -9.24 20.46
C ARG A 234 -8.47 -9.03 19.16
N GLN A 235 -9.24 -7.94 19.06
CA GLN A 235 -10.01 -7.58 17.87
C GLN A 235 -9.10 -7.40 16.65
N GLU A 236 -7.97 -6.71 16.82
CA GLU A 236 -7.03 -6.40 15.75
C GLU A 236 -5.96 -7.50 15.53
N ALA A 237 -6.10 -8.64 16.21
CA ALA A 237 -5.15 -9.75 16.19
C ALA A 237 -3.69 -9.34 16.49
N LEU A 238 -3.52 -8.37 17.39
CA LEU A 238 -2.23 -7.87 17.84
C LEU A 238 -1.94 -8.30 19.28
N SER A 239 -0.65 -8.41 19.65
CA SER A 239 -0.32 -8.57 21.07
C SER A 239 -0.47 -7.24 21.81
N GLN A 240 -0.89 -7.26 23.07
CA GLN A 240 -0.97 -6.05 23.90
C GLN A 240 0.37 -5.31 23.97
N ARG A 241 1.49 -6.04 24.04
CA ARG A 241 2.84 -5.46 24.02
C ARG A 241 3.15 -4.73 22.73
N TYR A 242 2.71 -5.28 21.60
CA TYR A 242 2.89 -4.62 20.30
C TYR A 242 1.98 -3.40 20.16
N LEU A 243 0.74 -3.50 20.63
CA LEU A 243 -0.19 -2.37 20.65
C LEU A 243 0.34 -1.24 21.54
N GLN A 244 0.85 -1.56 22.74
CA GLN A 244 1.53 -0.59 23.59
C GLN A 244 2.68 0.10 22.86
N LYS A 245 3.53 -0.67 22.16
CA LYS A 245 4.65 -0.13 21.38
C LYS A 245 4.17 0.79 20.23
N LEU A 246 3.02 0.50 19.61
CA LEU A 246 2.44 1.37 18.60
C LEU A 246 2.08 2.75 19.16
N PHE A 247 1.54 2.82 20.38
CA PHE A 247 1.25 4.10 21.04
C PHE A 247 2.52 4.79 21.53
N GLU A 248 3.49 4.07 22.07
CA GLU A 248 4.80 4.62 22.46
C GLU A 248 5.53 5.24 21.25
N LEU A 249 5.45 4.64 20.08
CA LEU A 249 5.99 5.20 18.85
C LEU A 249 5.32 6.51 18.42
N GLN A 250 4.15 6.81 18.97
CA GLN A 250 3.40 8.05 18.75
C GLN A 250 3.48 9.00 19.97
N ASP A 251 4.44 8.77 20.86
CA ASP A 251 4.65 9.55 22.09
C ASP A 251 3.37 9.69 22.95
N THR A 252 2.53 8.66 22.99
CA THR A 252 1.28 8.61 23.74
C THR A 252 1.05 7.23 24.35
N THR A 253 0.01 7.09 25.16
CA THR A 253 -0.46 5.79 25.65
C THR A 253 -1.85 5.48 25.10
N PHE A 254 -2.24 4.20 25.09
CA PHE A 254 -3.61 3.79 24.76
C PHE A 254 -4.65 4.55 25.60
N SER A 255 -4.41 4.65 26.90
CA SER A 255 -5.32 5.31 27.85
C SER A 255 -5.43 6.81 27.60
N ASP A 256 -4.32 7.48 27.29
CA ASP A 256 -4.33 8.91 26.99
C ASP A 256 -5.01 9.20 25.65
N TYR A 257 -4.75 8.39 24.63
CA TYR A 257 -5.42 8.49 23.35
C TYR A 257 -6.94 8.31 23.50
N LEU A 258 -7.38 7.21 24.13
CA LEU A 258 -8.80 6.92 24.36
C LEU A 258 -9.49 8.05 25.14
N ARG A 259 -8.86 8.50 26.25
CA ARG A 259 -9.39 9.60 27.06
C ARG A 259 -9.53 10.89 26.28
N ARG A 260 -8.53 11.27 25.48
CA ARG A 260 -8.54 12.47 24.64
C ARG A 260 -9.65 12.42 23.63
N ARG A 261 -9.81 11.31 22.90
CA ARG A 261 -10.86 11.14 21.89
C ARG A 261 -12.27 11.21 22.50
N ARG A 262 -12.46 10.61 23.68
CA ARG A 262 -13.72 10.73 24.45
C ARG A 262 -14.04 12.18 24.83
N LEU A 263 -13.03 12.92 25.28
CA LEU A 263 -13.17 14.33 25.62
C LEU A 263 -13.49 15.19 24.40
N ASP A 264 -12.87 14.93 23.25
CA ASP A 264 -13.16 15.62 21.98
C ASP A 264 -14.64 15.40 21.57
N ARG A 265 -15.14 14.18 21.69
CA ARG A 265 -16.55 13.85 21.37
C ARG A 265 -17.53 14.51 22.35
N ALA A 266 -17.25 14.43 23.65
CA ALA A 266 -18.06 15.09 24.66
C ALA A 266 -18.09 16.61 24.47
N ARG A 267 -17.01 17.22 24.00
CA ARG A 267 -16.93 18.65 23.67
C ARG A 267 -17.87 19.01 22.52
N ILE A 268 -17.98 18.15 21.50
CA ILE A 268 -18.93 18.34 20.38
C ILE A 268 -20.37 18.34 20.92
N ASP A 269 -20.74 17.33 21.71
CA ASP A 269 -22.11 17.26 22.28
C ASP A 269 -22.41 18.45 23.20
N LEU A 270 -21.43 18.92 23.99
CA LEU A 270 -21.58 20.10 24.83
C LEU A 270 -21.76 21.39 24.01
N ALA A 271 -21.23 21.44 22.79
CA ALA A 271 -21.40 22.57 21.88
C ALA A 271 -22.70 22.49 21.06
N ASP A 272 -23.33 21.32 20.93
CA ASP A 272 -24.52 21.11 20.12
C ASP A 272 -25.81 21.54 20.86
N PRO A 273 -26.64 22.45 20.30
CA PRO A 273 -27.92 22.83 20.84
C PRO A 273 -28.89 21.67 21.09
N GLN A 274 -28.80 20.59 20.30
CA GLN A 274 -29.68 19.42 20.45
C GLN A 274 -29.50 18.70 21.79
N HIS A 275 -28.34 18.87 22.41
CA HIS A 275 -27.98 18.27 23.69
C HIS A 275 -28.16 19.20 24.91
N ASN A 276 -28.84 20.34 24.73
CA ASN A 276 -29.05 21.32 25.82
C ASN A 276 -29.84 20.78 27.03
N GLY A 277 -30.75 19.85 26.78
CA GLY A 277 -31.57 19.21 27.81
C GLY A 277 -30.82 18.14 28.61
N GLU A 278 -29.63 17.71 28.15
CA GLU A 278 -28.90 16.62 28.76
C GLU A 278 -27.96 17.11 29.86
N GLY A 279 -27.88 16.35 30.95
CA GLY A 279 -26.92 16.61 32.04
C GLY A 279 -25.48 16.42 31.57
N ILE A 280 -24.54 17.20 32.11
CA ILE A 280 -23.10 17.03 31.84
C ILE A 280 -22.62 15.61 32.17
N GLY A 281 -23.22 14.99 33.21
CA GLY A 281 -22.98 13.61 33.58
C GLY A 281 -23.46 12.61 32.53
N GLU A 282 -24.60 12.88 31.88
CA GLU A 282 -25.15 12.03 30.84
C GLU A 282 -24.26 12.02 29.60
N ILE A 283 -23.75 13.18 29.19
CA ILE A 283 -22.75 13.28 28.10
C ILE A 283 -21.46 12.57 28.48
N ALA A 284 -20.99 12.72 29.73
CA ALA A 284 -19.83 11.99 30.20
C ALA A 284 -20.01 10.47 30.12
N PHE A 285 -21.15 9.93 30.57
CA PHE A 285 -21.47 8.51 30.50
C PHE A 285 -21.61 8.01 29.06
N ARG A 286 -22.25 8.79 28.16
CA ARG A 286 -22.36 8.47 26.73
C ARG A 286 -20.98 8.21 26.12
N TRP A 287 -20.01 9.01 26.48
CA TRP A 287 -18.65 8.87 25.96
C TRP A 287 -17.74 8.03 26.85
N GLY A 288 -18.32 7.10 27.63
CA GLY A 288 -17.61 6.07 28.33
C GLY A 288 -16.82 6.51 29.56
N PHE A 289 -17.12 7.68 30.14
CA PHE A 289 -16.58 8.06 31.46
C PHE A 289 -17.48 7.45 32.54
N ARG A 290 -16.90 6.77 33.48
CA ARG A 290 -17.63 6.13 34.62
C ARG A 290 -17.91 7.08 35.78
N ASP A 291 -17.19 8.19 35.85
CA ASP A 291 -17.31 9.19 36.91
C ASP A 291 -17.35 10.60 36.35
N PRO A 292 -18.48 11.33 36.51
CA PRO A 292 -18.63 12.72 36.05
C PRO A 292 -17.62 13.70 36.70
N ALA A 293 -17.15 13.43 37.92
CA ALA A 293 -16.15 14.27 38.58
C ALA A 293 -14.76 14.07 37.90
N HIS A 294 -14.42 12.81 37.57
CA HIS A 294 -13.23 12.52 36.77
C HIS A 294 -13.29 13.15 35.40
N PHE A 295 -14.45 13.02 34.71
CA PHE A 295 -14.69 13.70 33.43
C PHE A 295 -14.46 15.21 33.52
N SER A 296 -15.08 15.87 34.50
CA SER A 296 -14.97 17.33 34.65
C SER A 296 -13.53 17.79 34.88
N ARG A 297 -12.77 17.07 35.71
CA ARG A 297 -11.33 17.36 35.89
C ARG A 297 -10.51 17.14 34.61
N ALA A 298 -10.74 16.02 33.92
CA ALA A 298 -10.05 15.70 32.69
C ALA A 298 -10.40 16.70 31.57
N PHE A 299 -11.66 17.11 31.48
CA PHE A 299 -12.12 18.12 30.53
C PHE A 299 -11.47 19.49 30.80
N SER A 300 -11.47 19.94 32.07
CA SER A 300 -10.85 21.21 32.44
C SER A 300 -9.35 21.20 32.20
N ALA A 301 -8.68 20.10 32.47
CA ALA A 301 -7.25 19.95 32.18
C ALA A 301 -6.94 19.97 30.66
N ALA A 302 -7.84 19.42 29.82
CA ALA A 302 -7.67 19.35 28.39
C ALA A 302 -8.03 20.65 27.65
N PHE A 303 -9.02 21.40 28.15
CA PHE A 303 -9.60 22.55 27.42
C PHE A 303 -9.51 23.89 28.18
N GLY A 304 -8.94 23.91 29.37
CA GLY A 304 -8.73 25.12 30.15
C GLY A 304 -9.94 25.63 30.93
N GLU A 305 -11.13 25.08 30.71
CA GLU A 305 -12.37 25.47 31.39
C GLU A 305 -13.26 24.27 31.73
N SER A 306 -14.19 24.44 32.69
CA SER A 306 -15.07 23.34 33.06
C SER A 306 -16.13 23.06 31.99
N PRO A 307 -16.67 21.81 31.89
CA PRO A 307 -17.75 21.46 30.95
C PRO A 307 -18.97 22.37 31.09
N ARG A 308 -19.27 22.79 32.32
CA ARG A 308 -20.39 23.71 32.63
C ARG A 308 -20.09 25.12 32.12
N ALA A 309 -18.87 25.62 32.32
CA ALA A 309 -18.46 26.93 31.81
C ALA A 309 -18.45 26.95 30.27
N PHE A 310 -17.92 25.88 29.64
CA PHE A 310 -17.92 25.69 28.21
C PHE A 310 -19.32 25.73 27.62
N ARG A 311 -20.29 24.99 28.19
CA ARG A 311 -21.71 25.03 27.77
C ARG A 311 -22.35 26.40 27.99
N ALA A 312 -22.07 27.06 29.15
CA ALA A 312 -22.65 28.35 29.49
C ALA A 312 -22.09 29.53 28.67
N ALA A 313 -20.86 29.42 28.19
CA ALA A 313 -20.26 30.43 27.33
C ALA A 313 -21.02 30.55 25.98
N ARG A 314 -21.61 29.46 25.51
CA ARG A 314 -22.46 29.42 24.32
C ARG A 314 -23.78 30.23 24.44
N ASP A 315 -24.32 30.32 25.62
CA ASP A 315 -25.67 30.95 25.86
C ASP A 315 -25.61 32.47 25.97
N ARG A 316 -24.43 33.12 25.86
CA ARG A 316 -24.26 34.58 25.89
C ARG A 316 -24.22 35.14 24.44
N GLY A 317 -25.32 35.76 24.00
CA GLY A 317 -25.55 36.22 22.62
C GLY A 317 -24.79 37.49 22.18
N PRO A 318 -24.86 37.90 20.89
CA PRO A 318 -24.00 38.87 20.23
C PRO A 318 -24.49 40.34 20.32
N VAL A 319 -23.54 41.28 20.12
CA VAL A 319 -23.74 42.69 19.98
C VAL A 319 -23.95 43.04 18.49
N VAL A 320 -24.99 43.80 18.17
CA VAL A 320 -25.44 44.14 16.79
C VAL A 320 -24.78 45.41 16.29
N TYR A 321 -24.24 45.39 15.05
CA TYR A 321 -23.90 46.59 14.25
C TYR A 321 -24.60 46.53 12.87
N PRO A 322 -24.96 47.70 12.22
CA PRO A 322 -25.93 47.76 11.13
C PRO A 322 -25.38 47.34 9.75
N GLN A 323 -26.28 46.74 8.96
CA GLN A 323 -26.08 46.23 7.61
C GLN A 323 -26.05 47.29 6.52
N ARG A 324 -25.25 47.14 5.46
CA ARG A 324 -25.49 47.73 4.13
C ARG A 324 -25.10 46.77 2.98
N GLY A 325 -26.04 46.62 2.04
CA GLY A 325 -25.80 46.47 0.59
C GLY A 325 -25.62 45.07 -0.01
N ARG A 326 -26.57 44.59 -0.80
CA ARG A 326 -26.54 43.36 -1.64
C ARG A 326 -25.65 43.54 -2.87
N PRO A 327 -24.95 42.51 -3.36
CA PRO A 327 -24.35 42.47 -4.69
C PRO A 327 -25.26 41.82 -5.74
N MET A 328 -25.10 42.28 -6.99
CA MET A 328 -25.83 41.87 -8.21
C MET A 328 -25.39 40.48 -8.72
N GLU A 329 -26.40 39.74 -9.21
CA GLU A 329 -26.26 38.48 -9.94
C GLU A 329 -25.59 38.66 -11.32
N ARG A 330 -24.69 37.78 -11.69
CA ARG A 330 -24.25 37.61 -13.08
C ARG A 330 -24.63 36.21 -13.58
N SER A 331 -25.31 36.22 -14.72
CA SER A 331 -25.79 35.05 -15.47
C SER A 331 -24.67 34.26 -16.13
N HIS A 332 -24.74 32.94 -16.03
CA HIS A 332 -23.87 32.02 -16.78
C HIS A 332 -24.61 31.50 -18.03
N THR A 333 -23.98 31.67 -19.17
CA THR A 333 -24.40 31.04 -20.45
C THR A 333 -23.72 29.67 -20.58
N HIS A 334 -24.52 28.67 -20.94
CA HIS A 334 -24.09 27.30 -21.23
C HIS A 334 -23.33 27.22 -22.57
N ASN A 335 -22.23 26.51 -22.57
CA ASN A 335 -21.61 26.01 -23.80
C ASN A 335 -21.78 24.48 -23.89
N ALA A 336 -22.25 24.07 -25.07
CA ALA A 336 -22.60 22.71 -25.42
C ALA A 336 -21.38 21.82 -25.64
N VAL A 337 -21.47 20.57 -25.19
CA VAL A 337 -20.49 19.51 -25.42
C VAL A 337 -20.76 18.86 -26.79
N VAL A 338 -19.75 18.78 -27.63
CA VAL A 338 -19.77 18.06 -28.92
C VAL A 338 -19.27 16.64 -28.68
N ALA A 339 -20.04 15.65 -29.13
CA ALA A 339 -19.69 14.23 -29.07
C ALA A 339 -18.75 13.83 -30.24
N PRO A 340 -17.84 12.88 -30.03
CA PRO A 340 -17.00 12.37 -31.11
C PRO A 340 -17.70 11.28 -31.94
N PRO A 341 -17.28 11.05 -33.20
CA PRO A 341 -17.96 10.19 -34.13
C PRO A 341 -17.69 8.70 -33.91
N GLN A 342 -18.73 7.90 -34.08
CA GLN A 342 -18.68 6.45 -34.12
C GLN A 342 -18.08 5.96 -35.43
N GLY A 343 -16.93 5.26 -35.33
CA GLY A 343 -16.34 4.51 -36.43
C GLY A 343 -16.56 3.01 -36.27
N SER A 344 -17.35 2.43 -37.14
CA SER A 344 -17.55 0.98 -37.28
C SER A 344 -16.31 0.32 -37.86
N ILE A 345 -15.79 -0.72 -37.18
CA ILE A 345 -14.77 -1.61 -37.75
C ILE A 345 -15.43 -2.96 -38.03
N SER A 346 -15.52 -3.26 -39.29
CA SER A 346 -15.96 -4.53 -39.86
C SER A 346 -14.87 -5.59 -39.78
N GLY A 347 -15.30 -6.82 -39.47
CA GLY A 347 -14.82 -8.12 -39.90
C GLY A 347 -13.33 -8.38 -40.09
N ALA A 348 -12.78 -9.22 -39.26
CA ALA A 348 -11.61 -10.03 -39.58
C ALA A 348 -12.01 -11.50 -39.63
N GLU A 349 -11.66 -12.13 -40.74
CA GLU A 349 -11.92 -13.55 -41.07
C GLU A 349 -11.20 -14.52 -40.12
N PRO A 350 -11.75 -15.74 -39.93
CA PRO A 350 -11.09 -16.80 -39.20
C PRO A 350 -10.34 -17.71 -40.16
N ASP A 351 -9.03 -17.72 -40.18
CA ASP A 351 -8.23 -18.87 -40.53
C ASP A 351 -6.73 -18.62 -40.23
N ALA A 352 -6.27 -19.09 -39.08
CA ALA A 352 -4.89 -19.49 -38.87
C ALA A 352 -4.94 -20.74 -37.95
N ALA A 353 -4.35 -21.82 -38.44
CA ALA A 353 -4.31 -23.11 -37.75
C ALA A 353 -3.93 -22.95 -36.29
N VAL A 354 -4.84 -23.35 -35.38
CA VAL A 354 -4.65 -23.37 -33.95
C VAL A 354 -3.51 -24.36 -33.63
N GLN A 355 -2.32 -23.86 -33.35
CA GLN A 355 -1.26 -24.67 -32.78
C GLN A 355 -1.66 -25.05 -31.35
N THR A 356 -1.88 -26.33 -31.12
CA THR A 356 -2.16 -26.87 -29.79
C THR A 356 -0.88 -26.84 -28.95
N PHE A 357 -0.85 -26.04 -27.90
CA PHE A 357 0.23 -25.95 -26.91
C PHE A 357 0.25 -27.15 -25.91
N ALA A 358 -0.47 -28.21 -26.17
CA ALA A 358 -0.54 -29.34 -25.27
C ALA A 358 0.77 -30.12 -25.24
N VAL A 359 1.45 -30.15 -24.08
CA VAL A 359 2.54 -31.11 -23.82
C VAL A 359 1.92 -32.49 -23.64
N ALA A 360 2.21 -33.43 -24.55
CA ALA A 360 1.97 -34.84 -24.29
C ALA A 360 2.87 -35.28 -23.12
N PRO A 361 2.37 -35.98 -22.09
CA PRO A 361 3.19 -36.48 -21.00
C PRO A 361 4.30 -37.35 -21.56
N ARG A 362 5.57 -36.98 -21.34
CA ARG A 362 6.73 -37.76 -21.78
C ARG A 362 7.02 -38.95 -20.88
N SER A 363 6.44 -38.96 -19.65
CA SER A 363 6.69 -39.99 -18.63
C SER A 363 5.40 -40.63 -18.17
N GLY A 364 5.54 -41.81 -17.54
CA GLY A 364 4.40 -42.53 -16.91
C GLY A 364 3.85 -41.81 -15.66
N HIS A 365 4.51 -40.77 -15.15
CA HIS A 365 4.11 -40.00 -13.98
C HIS A 365 3.57 -38.64 -14.37
N HIS A 366 2.27 -38.41 -14.11
CA HIS A 366 1.61 -37.13 -14.38
C HIS A 366 0.77 -36.71 -13.17
N ILE A 367 1.13 -35.55 -12.58
CA ILE A 367 0.38 -34.91 -11.49
C ILE A 367 -0.46 -33.82 -12.12
N ARG A 368 -1.77 -34.04 -12.20
CA ARG A 368 -2.72 -33.04 -12.65
C ARG A 368 -3.07 -32.09 -11.52
N VAL A 369 -3.37 -30.84 -11.84
CA VAL A 369 -3.93 -29.89 -10.88
C VAL A 369 -5.27 -30.40 -10.37
N SER A 370 -5.43 -30.45 -9.06
CA SER A 370 -6.71 -30.67 -8.37
C SER A 370 -6.60 -30.20 -6.92
N LYS A 371 -7.74 -30.01 -6.26
CA LYS A 371 -7.80 -29.66 -4.83
C LYS A 371 -7.02 -30.64 -3.93
N ASP A 372 -6.81 -31.89 -4.38
CA ASP A 372 -6.16 -32.94 -3.61
C ASP A 372 -4.65 -33.01 -3.87
N ASN A 373 -4.16 -32.39 -4.95
CA ASN A 373 -2.77 -32.42 -5.39
C ASN A 373 -2.04 -31.07 -5.21
N VAL A 374 -2.74 -30.06 -4.67
CA VAL A 374 -2.15 -28.75 -4.41
C VAL A 374 -2.18 -28.39 -2.93
N HIS A 375 -1.27 -27.53 -2.53
CA HIS A 375 -1.33 -26.80 -1.27
C HIS A 375 -1.16 -25.30 -1.55
N TRP A 376 -1.88 -24.47 -0.82
CA TRP A 376 -2.02 -23.06 -1.15
C TRP A 376 -1.52 -22.15 -0.02
N GLY A 377 -0.49 -21.35 -0.32
CA GLY A 377 0.04 -20.28 0.54
C GLY A 377 1.16 -20.71 1.48
N TYR A 378 1.54 -22.01 1.51
CA TYR A 378 2.55 -22.50 2.44
C TYR A 378 3.33 -23.71 1.92
N LEU A 379 4.53 -23.89 2.47
CA LEU A 379 5.32 -25.11 2.38
C LEU A 379 5.32 -25.81 3.74
N SER A 380 5.33 -27.14 3.76
CA SER A 380 5.40 -27.90 5.01
C SER A 380 6.05 -29.26 4.82
N ARG A 381 6.90 -29.64 5.77
CA ARG A 381 7.45 -31.01 5.88
C ARG A 381 6.41 -32.06 6.28
N SER A 382 5.23 -31.61 6.77
CA SER A 382 4.16 -32.48 7.25
C SER A 382 3.10 -32.77 6.18
N ILE A 383 3.19 -32.17 4.99
CA ILE A 383 2.29 -32.45 3.88
C ILE A 383 2.58 -33.86 3.34
N PRO A 384 1.59 -34.78 3.30
CA PRO A 384 1.77 -36.08 2.67
C PRO A 384 2.13 -35.93 1.19
N PRO A 385 3.09 -36.71 0.68
CA PRO A 385 3.44 -36.63 -0.73
C PRO A 385 2.33 -37.19 -1.61
N VAL A 386 2.02 -36.47 -2.70
CA VAL A 386 1.03 -36.91 -3.72
C VAL A 386 1.62 -37.95 -4.67
N LEU A 387 2.96 -38.01 -4.74
CA LEU A 387 3.69 -38.97 -5.56
C LEU A 387 5.01 -39.34 -4.90
N ARG A 388 5.42 -40.63 -5.05
CA ARG A 388 6.75 -41.10 -4.65
C ARG A 388 7.48 -41.65 -5.88
N VAL A 389 8.70 -41.18 -6.09
CA VAL A 389 9.53 -41.58 -7.25
C VAL A 389 10.95 -41.94 -6.83
N SER A 390 11.65 -42.67 -7.68
CA SER A 390 13.09 -42.96 -7.50
C SER A 390 13.93 -41.86 -8.15
N SER A 391 15.20 -41.73 -7.72
CA SER A 391 16.18 -40.87 -8.38
C SER A 391 16.30 -41.25 -9.86
N GLY A 392 16.31 -40.26 -10.75
CA GLY A 392 16.28 -40.41 -12.21
C GLY A 392 14.89 -40.39 -12.84
N ALA A 393 13.82 -40.45 -12.05
CA ALA A 393 12.47 -40.43 -12.57
C ALA A 393 12.06 -39.08 -13.19
N GLU A 394 11.28 -39.17 -14.26
CA GLU A 394 10.64 -38.01 -14.90
C GLU A 394 9.19 -37.90 -14.45
N VAL A 395 8.76 -36.68 -14.14
CA VAL A 395 7.40 -36.36 -13.71
C VAL A 395 6.90 -35.13 -14.48
N THR A 396 5.73 -35.25 -15.09
CA THR A 396 4.99 -34.12 -15.64
C THR A 396 4.07 -33.58 -14.58
N ILE A 397 4.13 -32.27 -14.31
CA ILE A 397 3.37 -31.58 -13.24
C ILE A 397 2.64 -30.39 -13.84
N GLU A 398 1.32 -30.36 -13.68
CA GLU A 398 0.51 -29.20 -13.99
C GLU A 398 0.52 -28.23 -12.80
N THR A 399 0.65 -26.92 -13.08
CA THR A 399 0.51 -25.87 -12.07
C THR A 399 -0.70 -25.00 -12.37
N LEU A 400 -1.15 -24.29 -11.36
CA LEU A 400 -2.24 -23.33 -11.44
C LEU A 400 -1.77 -22.02 -10.85
N THR A 401 -1.90 -20.92 -11.61
CA THR A 401 -1.57 -19.60 -11.08
C THR A 401 -2.65 -19.14 -10.11
N GLN A 402 -2.24 -18.52 -9.02
CA GLN A 402 -3.10 -17.87 -8.04
C GLN A 402 -3.88 -16.69 -8.66
N HIS A 403 -3.39 -16.15 -9.78
CA HIS A 403 -4.00 -15.08 -10.55
C HIS A 403 -5.02 -15.55 -11.61
N ALA A 404 -5.37 -16.82 -11.64
CA ALA A 404 -6.34 -17.32 -12.62
C ALA A 404 -7.74 -16.69 -12.49
N PHE A 405 -8.12 -16.23 -11.29
CA PHE A 405 -9.38 -15.50 -11.07
C PHE A 405 -9.42 -14.10 -11.67
N ASP A 406 -8.29 -13.55 -12.05
CA ASP A 406 -8.24 -12.26 -12.72
C ASP A 406 -8.99 -12.29 -14.06
N ASP A 407 -9.14 -13.49 -14.65
CA ASP A 407 -10.07 -13.76 -15.75
C ASP A 407 -10.58 -15.20 -15.69
N TYR A 408 -11.62 -15.42 -14.90
CA TYR A 408 -12.24 -16.74 -14.70
C TYR A 408 -12.62 -17.42 -16.03
N GLU A 409 -13.24 -16.66 -16.96
CA GLU A 409 -13.73 -17.20 -18.24
C GLU A 409 -12.60 -17.74 -19.11
N ARG A 410 -11.43 -17.10 -19.09
CA ARG A 410 -10.26 -17.47 -19.90
C ARG A 410 -9.33 -18.45 -19.25
N MET A 411 -9.22 -18.43 -17.91
CA MET A 411 -8.11 -19.10 -17.20
C MET A 411 -8.57 -20.25 -16.29
N ILE A 412 -9.88 -20.37 -15.98
CA ILE A 412 -10.41 -21.39 -15.06
C ILE A 412 -11.53 -22.19 -15.70
N LYS A 413 -12.52 -21.54 -16.28
CA LYS A 413 -13.77 -22.17 -16.75
C LYS A 413 -13.52 -23.32 -17.71
N GLY A 414 -14.15 -24.46 -17.39
CA GLY A 414 -14.03 -25.69 -18.18
C GLY A 414 -12.83 -26.55 -17.82
N ASP A 415 -11.93 -26.11 -16.92
CA ASP A 415 -10.86 -26.93 -16.35
C ASP A 415 -11.31 -27.47 -14.98
N PRO A 416 -11.71 -28.76 -14.89
CA PRO A 416 -12.23 -29.30 -13.64
C PRO A 416 -11.20 -29.28 -12.49
N GLY A 417 -9.91 -29.33 -12.83
CA GLY A 417 -8.83 -29.24 -11.85
C GLY A 417 -8.77 -27.83 -11.24
N ALA A 418 -8.72 -26.80 -12.07
CA ALA A 418 -8.73 -25.41 -11.65
C ALA A 418 -10.02 -25.07 -10.89
N GLU A 419 -11.19 -25.42 -11.42
CA GLU A 419 -12.47 -25.20 -10.75
C GLU A 419 -12.55 -25.88 -9.38
N SER A 420 -11.92 -27.06 -9.20
CA SER A 420 -11.88 -27.74 -7.91
C SER A 420 -11.04 -27.00 -6.86
N VAL A 421 -9.98 -26.31 -7.28
CA VAL A 421 -9.08 -25.53 -6.39
C VAL A 421 -9.72 -24.21 -6.00
N PHE A 422 -10.35 -23.55 -6.95
CA PHE A 422 -11.01 -22.25 -6.73
C PHE A 422 -12.50 -22.39 -6.34
N GLY A 423 -12.89 -23.46 -5.66
CA GLY A 423 -14.26 -23.64 -5.20
C GLY A 423 -14.74 -22.45 -4.36
N TRP A 424 -15.70 -21.70 -4.88
CA TRP A 424 -16.28 -20.54 -4.21
C TRP A 424 -17.61 -20.90 -3.56
N THR A 425 -17.81 -20.49 -2.30
CA THR A 425 -19.06 -20.70 -1.59
C THR A 425 -19.80 -19.40 -1.31
N PRO A 426 -21.11 -19.31 -1.62
CA PRO A 426 -21.93 -18.15 -1.29
C PRO A 426 -21.95 -17.84 0.22
N GLN A 427 -21.90 -18.87 1.05
CA GLN A 427 -21.92 -18.74 2.52
C GLN A 427 -20.62 -18.16 3.06
N GLY A 428 -19.49 -18.59 2.54
CA GLY A 428 -18.16 -18.13 2.96
C GLY A 428 -17.81 -16.76 2.43
N LYS A 429 -18.43 -16.32 1.34
CA LYS A 429 -18.12 -15.08 0.62
C LYS A 429 -16.62 -14.91 0.36
N ASN A 430 -15.96 -16.03 0.14
CA ASN A 430 -14.55 -16.12 -0.09
C ASN A 430 -14.23 -17.44 -0.82
N VAL A 431 -13.03 -17.59 -1.32
CA VAL A 431 -12.61 -18.85 -1.96
C VAL A 431 -12.49 -19.92 -0.90
N GLU A 432 -13.40 -20.91 -0.95
CA GLU A 432 -13.45 -22.01 0.01
C GLU A 432 -12.10 -22.74 0.13
N ARG A 433 -11.38 -22.82 -0.97
CA ARG A 433 -10.17 -23.62 -1.10
C ARG A 433 -8.86 -22.87 -0.89
N ARG A 434 -8.88 -21.70 -0.25
CA ARG A 434 -7.64 -21.02 0.14
C ARG A 434 -6.72 -21.86 1.00
N GLY A 435 -7.29 -22.75 1.77
CA GLY A 435 -6.55 -23.78 2.47
C GLY A 435 -6.46 -25.08 1.68
N ALA A 436 -6.57 -25.05 0.35
CA ALA A 436 -6.53 -26.24 -0.48
C ALA A 436 -5.26 -27.05 -0.26
N GLY A 437 -5.41 -28.38 -0.35
CA GLY A 437 -4.35 -29.33 -0.19
C GLY A 437 -4.62 -30.31 0.96
N PRO A 438 -3.67 -31.22 1.22
CA PRO A 438 -3.75 -32.19 2.30
C PRO A 438 -3.81 -31.55 3.70
N MET A 439 -3.30 -30.32 3.84
CA MET A 439 -3.41 -29.51 5.05
C MET A 439 -4.24 -28.26 4.77
N ASN A 440 -5.16 -27.98 5.69
CA ASN A 440 -5.93 -26.75 5.65
C ASN A 440 -5.05 -25.59 6.16
N ALA A 441 -4.88 -24.53 5.37
CA ALA A 441 -4.09 -23.35 5.75
C ALA A 441 -4.67 -22.59 6.96
N THR A 442 -5.89 -22.87 7.36
CA THR A 442 -6.51 -22.31 8.58
C THR A 442 -6.07 -23.00 9.87
N ILE A 443 -5.24 -24.03 9.82
CA ILE A 443 -4.78 -24.79 11.01
C ILE A 443 -4.28 -23.91 12.14
N PHE A 444 -3.60 -22.78 11.82
CA PHE A 444 -3.10 -21.83 12.81
C PHE A 444 -3.99 -20.60 12.99
N GLY A 445 -5.27 -20.68 12.59
CA GLY A 445 -6.20 -19.57 12.69
C GLY A 445 -5.99 -18.46 11.64
N ARG A 446 -5.20 -18.74 10.59
CA ARG A 446 -5.00 -17.85 9.44
C ARG A 446 -5.19 -18.63 8.14
N GLY A 447 -5.94 -18.05 7.23
CA GLY A 447 -6.08 -18.57 5.87
C GLY A 447 -4.89 -18.19 4.99
N ALA A 448 -4.79 -18.82 3.83
CA ALA A 448 -3.89 -18.38 2.78
C ALA A 448 -4.17 -16.90 2.46
N GLY A 449 -3.13 -16.07 2.40
CA GLY A 449 -3.26 -14.63 2.26
C GLY A 449 -3.57 -13.85 3.55
N GLU A 450 -3.96 -14.52 4.63
CA GLU A 450 -4.15 -13.91 5.95
C GLU A 450 -2.87 -13.99 6.80
N GLY A 451 -1.71 -13.70 6.19
CA GLY A 451 -0.38 -13.79 6.79
C GLY A 451 0.33 -15.10 6.51
N PHE A 452 -0.19 -15.90 5.58
CA PHE A 452 0.49 -16.88 4.77
C PHE A 452 0.47 -16.42 3.32
N GLY A 453 1.36 -17.01 2.50
CA GLY A 453 1.54 -16.63 1.12
C GLY A 453 0.35 -16.91 0.21
N VAL A 454 0.55 -16.61 -1.04
CA VAL A 454 -0.49 -16.60 -2.06
C VAL A 454 -0.34 -17.70 -3.11
N HIS A 455 0.83 -18.34 -3.20
CA HIS A 455 1.16 -19.26 -4.28
C HIS A 455 0.48 -20.61 -4.14
N ILE A 456 0.00 -21.15 -5.26
CA ILE A 456 -0.55 -22.49 -5.36
C ILE A 456 0.57 -23.42 -5.84
N PHE A 457 0.99 -24.35 -4.99
CA PHE A 457 1.96 -25.38 -5.31
C PHE A 457 1.27 -26.68 -5.68
N THR A 458 1.74 -27.34 -6.74
CA THR A 458 1.39 -28.75 -7.02
C THR A 458 2.49 -29.64 -6.44
N GLY A 459 2.08 -30.63 -5.65
CA GLY A 459 2.99 -31.52 -4.93
C GLY A 459 2.52 -31.81 -3.51
N PRO A 460 3.44 -32.26 -2.61
CA PRO A 460 4.85 -32.51 -2.87
C PRO A 460 5.16 -33.87 -3.48
N VAL A 461 6.28 -33.95 -4.21
CA VAL A 461 6.87 -35.18 -4.72
C VAL A 461 7.94 -35.66 -3.73
N PHE A 462 7.80 -36.90 -3.27
CA PHE A 462 8.80 -37.57 -2.44
C PHE A 462 9.81 -38.31 -3.32
N VAL A 463 11.09 -37.96 -3.25
CA VAL A 463 12.14 -38.65 -3.99
C VAL A 463 12.83 -39.67 -3.07
N ASN A 464 12.64 -40.96 -3.39
CA ASN A 464 13.19 -42.05 -2.60
C ASN A 464 14.73 -41.95 -2.46
N GLY A 465 15.20 -42.13 -1.23
CA GLY A 465 16.63 -42.07 -0.91
C GLY A 465 17.21 -40.67 -0.73
N ALA A 466 16.42 -39.60 -0.93
CA ALA A 466 16.88 -38.24 -0.58
C ALA A 466 16.85 -38.05 0.95
N GLU A 467 17.98 -37.64 1.53
CA GLU A 467 18.18 -37.49 2.97
C GLU A 467 18.71 -36.10 3.30
N PRO A 468 18.50 -35.59 4.53
CA PRO A 468 19.04 -34.29 4.93
C PRO A 468 20.56 -34.17 4.72
N GLY A 469 20.95 -33.12 3.99
CA GLY A 469 22.35 -32.87 3.61
C GLY A 469 22.72 -33.34 2.22
N ASP A 470 21.85 -34.09 1.53
CA ASP A 470 21.98 -34.37 0.10
C ASP A 470 21.60 -33.15 -0.73
N VAL A 471 21.80 -33.21 -2.03
CA VAL A 471 21.33 -32.19 -2.98
C VAL A 471 20.36 -32.85 -3.95
N LEU A 472 19.20 -32.20 -4.14
CA LEU A 472 18.24 -32.56 -5.17
C LEU A 472 18.56 -31.74 -6.43
N GLU A 473 18.88 -32.45 -7.52
CA GLU A 473 18.96 -31.92 -8.86
C GLU A 473 17.60 -32.03 -9.53
N VAL A 474 17.05 -30.91 -9.97
CA VAL A 474 15.76 -30.81 -10.68
C VAL A 474 16.07 -30.32 -12.09
N GLN A 475 16.10 -31.24 -13.06
CA GLN A 475 16.25 -30.91 -14.48
C GLN A 475 14.90 -30.51 -15.05
N ILE A 476 14.82 -29.33 -15.64
CA ILE A 476 13.60 -28.76 -16.25
C ILE A 476 13.60 -29.14 -17.73
N LEU A 477 12.97 -30.27 -18.04
CA LEU A 477 13.03 -30.86 -19.39
C LEU A 477 12.12 -30.16 -20.40
N ASP A 478 10.95 -29.72 -19.92
CA ASP A 478 9.99 -29.02 -20.75
C ASP A 478 9.10 -28.09 -19.91
N ILE A 479 8.65 -26.99 -20.52
CA ILE A 479 7.65 -26.08 -19.95
C ILE A 479 6.71 -25.65 -21.08
N ALA A 480 5.41 -25.75 -20.84
CA ALA A 480 4.40 -25.26 -21.77
C ALA A 480 3.26 -24.54 -21.05
N PRO A 481 2.71 -23.48 -21.62
CA PRO A 481 1.51 -22.85 -21.12
C PRO A 481 0.31 -23.80 -21.21
N ARG A 482 -0.58 -23.74 -20.19
CA ARG A 482 -1.85 -24.48 -20.23
C ARG A 482 -2.87 -23.67 -21.02
N PRO A 483 -3.46 -24.25 -22.08
CA PRO A 483 -4.47 -23.54 -22.85
C PRO A 483 -5.78 -23.43 -22.07
N SER A 484 -6.59 -22.43 -22.41
CA SER A 484 -7.95 -22.30 -21.89
C SER A 484 -8.77 -23.55 -22.19
N ALA A 485 -9.44 -24.06 -21.17
CA ALA A 485 -10.36 -25.18 -21.28
C ALA A 485 -11.79 -24.73 -21.66
N ASN A 486 -12.08 -23.43 -21.61
CA ASN A 486 -13.35 -22.89 -22.08
C ASN A 486 -13.43 -23.00 -23.62
N PRO A 487 -14.49 -23.65 -24.16
CA PRO A 487 -14.65 -23.80 -25.61
C PRO A 487 -14.61 -22.48 -26.40
N GLU A 488 -15.03 -21.37 -25.80
CA GLU A 488 -15.00 -20.03 -26.41
C GLU A 488 -13.56 -19.55 -26.69
N PHE A 489 -12.60 -20.02 -25.90
CA PHE A 489 -11.19 -19.64 -26.02
C PHE A 489 -10.28 -20.84 -26.30
N SER A 490 -10.85 -21.90 -26.89
CA SER A 490 -10.13 -23.16 -27.13
C SER A 490 -8.80 -22.95 -27.85
N GLY A 491 -7.73 -23.56 -27.30
CA GLY A 491 -6.37 -23.48 -27.86
C GLY A 491 -5.63 -22.17 -27.60
N ARG A 492 -6.27 -21.18 -27.01
CA ARG A 492 -5.63 -19.89 -26.65
C ARG A 492 -5.10 -19.98 -25.23
N CYS A 493 -3.99 -19.29 -24.98
CA CYS A 493 -3.37 -19.21 -23.65
C CYS A 493 -3.37 -17.76 -23.15
N PHE A 494 -3.63 -17.60 -21.87
CA PHE A 494 -3.76 -16.30 -21.22
C PHE A 494 -2.89 -16.22 -19.98
N ALA A 495 -2.54 -14.98 -19.63
CA ALA A 495 -1.78 -14.69 -18.43
C ALA A 495 -2.23 -13.35 -17.82
N SER A 496 -1.98 -13.16 -16.55
CA SER A 496 -2.25 -11.94 -15.81
C SER A 496 -0.98 -11.27 -15.33
N ASN A 497 -0.96 -9.94 -15.30
CA ASN A 497 0.05 -9.16 -14.60
C ASN A 497 -0.67 -8.12 -13.74
N VAL A 498 -0.30 -8.05 -12.47
CA VAL A 498 -0.94 -7.18 -11.49
C VAL A 498 0.04 -6.13 -11.00
N SER A 499 -0.28 -4.87 -11.23
CA SER A 499 0.41 -3.77 -10.58
C SER A 499 -0.14 -3.61 -9.16
N ALA A 500 0.47 -4.30 -8.21
CA ALA A 500 -0.07 -4.51 -6.87
C ALA A 500 0.54 -3.57 -5.82
N TRP A 501 -0.15 -3.43 -4.67
CA TRP A 501 0.30 -2.60 -3.56
C TRP A 501 1.59 -3.12 -2.88
N TRP A 502 1.91 -4.39 -3.01
CA TRP A 502 3.16 -4.97 -2.51
C TRP A 502 4.33 -4.81 -3.49
N GLY A 503 4.08 -4.36 -4.71
CA GLY A 503 5.12 -4.08 -5.68
C GLY A 503 6.01 -2.90 -5.26
N TYR A 504 7.28 -2.96 -5.63
CA TYR A 504 8.28 -1.94 -5.31
C TYR A 504 7.89 -0.54 -5.81
N GLN A 505 7.24 -0.46 -6.98
CA GLN A 505 6.80 0.78 -7.62
C GLN A 505 5.66 1.49 -6.90
N TYR A 506 4.93 0.81 -6.02
CA TYR A 506 3.64 1.32 -5.54
C TYR A 506 3.73 2.65 -4.78
N ALA A 507 4.85 2.88 -4.08
CA ALA A 507 5.12 4.13 -3.39
C ALA A 507 5.47 5.29 -4.34
N ASP A 508 5.86 4.98 -5.59
CA ASP A 508 6.39 5.93 -6.57
C ASP A 508 5.46 6.15 -7.78
N LEU A 509 4.18 5.73 -7.68
CA LEU A 509 3.18 6.00 -8.72
C LEU A 509 2.98 7.49 -8.91
N LEU A 510 2.99 7.94 -10.18
CA LEU A 510 2.90 9.36 -10.56
C LEU A 510 1.48 9.82 -10.88
N GLU A 511 0.64 8.89 -11.42
CA GLU A 511 -0.73 9.20 -11.83
C GLU A 511 -1.73 9.11 -10.67
N GLU A 512 -2.77 9.90 -10.74
CA GLU A 512 -3.90 9.88 -9.80
C GLU A 512 -5.02 8.93 -10.30
N PRO A 513 -5.75 8.26 -9.39
CA PRO A 513 -5.47 8.23 -7.96
C PRO A 513 -4.24 7.37 -7.64
N ARG A 514 -3.36 7.89 -6.83
CA ARG A 514 -2.27 7.09 -6.24
C ARG A 514 -2.87 5.91 -5.47
N LYS A 515 -2.12 4.84 -5.33
CA LYS A 515 -2.56 3.59 -4.71
C LYS A 515 -3.67 2.87 -5.52
N ARG A 516 -3.63 3.03 -6.82
CA ARG A 516 -4.44 2.25 -7.73
C ARG A 516 -3.74 0.94 -8.04
N GLU A 517 -4.46 -0.16 -7.93
CA GLU A 517 -4.03 -1.47 -8.39
C GLU A 517 -4.68 -1.76 -9.74
N CYS A 518 -3.93 -2.34 -10.65
CA CYS A 518 -4.38 -2.57 -12.01
C CYS A 518 -3.98 -3.97 -12.48
N VAL A 519 -4.93 -4.70 -13.03
CA VAL A 519 -4.70 -5.98 -13.72
C VAL A 519 -4.61 -5.74 -15.22
N THR A 520 -3.65 -6.39 -15.86
CA THR A 520 -3.58 -6.48 -17.32
C THR A 520 -3.58 -7.95 -17.71
N ILE A 521 -4.57 -8.34 -18.51
CA ILE A 521 -4.65 -9.68 -19.08
C ILE A 521 -3.90 -9.68 -20.43
N TYR A 522 -3.05 -10.67 -20.60
CA TYR A 522 -2.27 -10.91 -21.80
C TYR A 522 -2.74 -12.18 -22.49
N GLU A 523 -2.58 -12.20 -23.80
CA GLU A 523 -2.82 -13.36 -24.64
C GLU A 523 -1.55 -13.72 -25.40
N LEU A 524 -1.25 -15.02 -25.48
CA LEU A 524 -0.13 -15.52 -26.28
C LEU A 524 -0.45 -15.42 -27.76
N GLU A 525 0.52 -14.96 -28.52
CA GLU A 525 0.43 -14.95 -29.97
C GLU A 525 0.54 -16.37 -30.55
N PRO A 526 -0.10 -16.64 -31.67
CA PRO A 526 0.17 -17.85 -32.45
C PRO A 526 1.68 -17.95 -32.74
N GLY A 527 2.27 -19.11 -32.45
CA GLY A 527 3.73 -19.29 -32.54
C GLY A 527 4.46 -19.32 -31.19
N GLY A 528 3.85 -18.81 -30.11
CA GLY A 528 4.35 -18.99 -28.74
C GLY A 528 5.63 -18.24 -28.38
N GLU A 529 6.03 -17.24 -29.16
CA GLU A 529 7.24 -16.44 -28.86
C GLU A 529 6.95 -15.17 -28.08
N PHE A 530 5.72 -14.64 -28.19
CA PHE A 530 5.34 -13.36 -27.61
C PHE A 530 3.94 -13.43 -26.98
N ALA A 531 3.70 -12.55 -26.00
CA ALA A 531 2.38 -12.22 -25.49
C ALA A 531 2.02 -10.76 -25.74
N ARG A 532 0.74 -10.49 -25.99
CA ARG A 532 0.19 -9.13 -26.15
C ARG A 532 -0.84 -8.81 -25.07
N PRO A 533 -0.90 -7.55 -24.61
CA PRO A 533 -1.99 -7.11 -23.73
C PRO A 533 -3.33 -7.23 -24.45
N ALA A 534 -4.27 -7.94 -23.85
CA ALA A 534 -5.63 -8.09 -24.34
C ALA A 534 -6.51 -6.94 -23.83
N TYR A 535 -6.47 -6.68 -22.56
CA TYR A 535 -7.17 -5.56 -21.90
C TYR A 535 -6.60 -5.36 -20.48
N SER A 536 -6.93 -4.20 -19.86
CA SER A 536 -6.67 -3.94 -18.46
C SER A 536 -7.91 -3.46 -17.73
N TYR A 537 -7.90 -3.57 -16.40
CA TYR A 537 -8.95 -3.01 -15.54
C TYR A 537 -8.37 -2.62 -14.18
N VAL A 538 -9.08 -1.73 -13.48
CA VAL A 538 -8.75 -1.38 -12.09
C VAL A 538 -9.17 -2.54 -11.19
N TRP A 539 -8.21 -3.05 -10.41
CA TRP A 539 -8.43 -4.23 -9.59
C TRP A 539 -9.10 -3.90 -8.24
N THR A 540 -8.84 -2.75 -7.67
CA THR A 540 -9.39 -2.33 -6.39
C THR A 540 -10.20 -1.05 -6.51
N PRO A 541 -11.42 -1.00 -6.02
CA PRO A 541 -12.19 -2.05 -5.34
C PRO A 541 -12.74 -3.10 -6.31
N GLN A 542 -12.91 -4.33 -5.83
CA GLN A 542 -13.54 -5.42 -6.58
C GLN A 542 -14.97 -5.67 -6.10
N ILE A 543 -15.82 -6.15 -6.99
CA ILE A 543 -17.11 -6.74 -6.66
C ILE A 543 -17.06 -8.20 -7.10
N ASP A 544 -17.31 -9.13 -6.18
CA ASP A 544 -17.34 -10.53 -6.48
C ASP A 544 -18.69 -10.96 -7.12
N PRO A 545 -18.78 -12.19 -7.68
CA PRO A 545 -20.00 -12.66 -8.31
C PRO A 545 -21.22 -12.77 -7.37
N PHE A 546 -21.04 -12.62 -6.07
CA PHE A 546 -22.09 -12.60 -5.06
C PHE A 546 -22.48 -11.18 -4.65
N GLY A 547 -21.94 -10.16 -5.32
CA GLY A 547 -22.21 -8.75 -5.06
C GLY A 547 -21.49 -8.18 -3.83
N VAL A 548 -20.52 -8.89 -3.28
CA VAL A 548 -19.71 -8.39 -2.16
C VAL A 548 -18.62 -7.48 -2.69
N ARG A 549 -18.53 -6.28 -2.13
CA ARG A 549 -17.50 -5.30 -2.45
C ARG A 549 -16.27 -5.56 -1.58
N HIS A 550 -15.12 -5.67 -2.22
CA HIS A 550 -13.80 -5.77 -1.62
C HIS A 550 -13.05 -4.45 -1.87
N ASP A 551 -12.96 -3.60 -0.86
CA ASP A 551 -12.37 -2.25 -0.98
C ASP A 551 -10.85 -2.28 -1.07
N THR A 552 -10.23 -3.31 -0.52
CA THR A 552 -8.81 -3.59 -0.63
C THR A 552 -8.64 -4.99 -1.20
N MET A 553 -7.63 -5.16 -2.02
CA MET A 553 -7.26 -6.50 -2.40
C MET A 553 -6.50 -7.13 -1.25
N ASP A 554 -7.12 -8.14 -0.66
CA ASP A 554 -6.51 -8.86 0.45
C ASP A 554 -5.44 -9.83 -0.06
N TYR A 555 -5.70 -10.50 -1.20
CA TYR A 555 -4.77 -11.42 -1.88
C TYR A 555 -5.39 -11.98 -3.16
N PRO A 556 -4.57 -12.62 -4.03
CA PRO A 556 -5.07 -13.37 -5.18
C PRO A 556 -6.10 -14.45 -4.81
N GLY A 557 -6.98 -14.77 -5.74
CA GLY A 557 -8.01 -15.80 -5.57
C GLY A 557 -9.37 -15.28 -5.13
N ILE A 558 -9.59 -13.97 -5.00
CA ILE A 558 -10.93 -13.40 -4.91
C ILE A 558 -11.51 -13.31 -6.32
N PRO A 559 -12.65 -13.96 -6.61
CA PRO A 559 -13.29 -13.85 -7.92
C PRO A 559 -13.74 -12.42 -8.21
N VAL A 560 -13.55 -12.00 -9.45
CA VAL A 560 -14.00 -10.71 -9.95
C VAL A 560 -15.25 -10.91 -10.78
N ASP A 561 -16.30 -10.14 -10.53
CA ASP A 561 -17.45 -10.08 -11.42
C ASP A 561 -17.12 -9.23 -12.65
N HIS A 562 -16.68 -9.89 -13.71
CA HIS A 562 -16.30 -9.25 -14.97
C HIS A 562 -17.44 -8.53 -15.70
N ALA A 563 -18.70 -8.71 -15.29
CA ALA A 563 -19.82 -7.92 -15.80
C ALA A 563 -19.84 -6.50 -15.23
N GLN A 564 -19.21 -6.29 -14.06
CA GLN A 564 -19.14 -5.00 -13.39
C GLN A 564 -17.78 -4.30 -13.53
N VAL A 565 -16.84 -4.92 -14.20
CA VAL A 565 -15.48 -4.38 -14.40
C VAL A 565 -15.40 -3.61 -15.70
N GLU A 566 -14.91 -2.37 -15.65
CA GLU A 566 -14.62 -1.57 -16.84
C GLU A 566 -13.32 -2.05 -17.50
N LYS A 567 -13.47 -2.81 -18.58
CA LYS A 567 -12.35 -3.33 -19.37
C LYS A 567 -11.85 -2.28 -20.35
N LYS A 568 -10.57 -1.93 -20.27
CA LYS A 568 -9.89 -1.04 -21.22
C LYS A 568 -9.16 -1.87 -22.26
N TYR A 569 -9.69 -1.90 -23.44
CA TYR A 569 -9.06 -2.56 -24.61
C TYR A 569 -8.06 -1.63 -25.30
N GLY A 570 -7.18 -2.21 -26.11
CA GLY A 570 -6.17 -1.45 -26.85
C GLY A 570 -5.07 -0.85 -25.98
N VAL A 571 -4.87 -1.36 -24.77
CA VAL A 571 -3.76 -0.96 -23.89
C VAL A 571 -2.43 -1.42 -24.48
N MET A 572 -1.40 -0.57 -24.40
CA MET A 572 -0.05 -0.84 -24.91
C MET A 572 -0.05 -1.43 -26.35
N PRO A 573 -0.68 -0.80 -27.34
CA PRO A 573 -1.01 -1.42 -28.64
C PRO A 573 0.21 -1.82 -29.48
N ARG A 574 1.41 -1.36 -29.13
CA ARG A 574 2.67 -1.68 -29.83
C ARG A 574 3.58 -2.60 -29.03
N VAL A 575 3.13 -3.08 -27.84
CA VAL A 575 3.95 -3.91 -26.96
C VAL A 575 3.72 -5.38 -27.28
N ARG A 576 4.81 -6.09 -27.46
CA ARG A 576 4.89 -7.55 -27.51
C ARG A 576 5.93 -7.97 -26.50
N VAL A 577 5.53 -8.78 -25.53
CA VAL A 577 6.42 -9.27 -24.47
C VAL A 577 7.03 -10.59 -24.93
N PRO A 578 8.38 -10.68 -25.07
CA PRO A 578 9.02 -11.94 -25.41
C PRO A 578 8.87 -12.93 -24.27
N LEU A 579 8.55 -14.18 -24.59
CA LEU A 579 8.30 -15.21 -23.58
C LEU A 579 9.60 -15.78 -23.03
N ARG A 580 9.60 -16.05 -21.73
CA ARG A 580 10.64 -16.72 -20.95
C ARG A 580 9.96 -17.64 -19.93
N PRO A 581 9.27 -18.72 -20.36
CA PRO A 581 8.48 -19.55 -19.44
C PRO A 581 9.37 -20.19 -18.38
N HIS A 582 8.97 -20.02 -17.13
CA HIS A 582 9.66 -20.57 -15.97
C HIS A 582 8.66 -20.72 -14.79
N PHE A 583 9.12 -21.34 -13.72
CA PHE A 583 8.36 -21.38 -12.45
C PHE A 583 9.02 -20.46 -11.44
N GLY A 584 8.28 -19.45 -10.96
CA GLY A 584 8.72 -18.55 -9.90
C GLY A 584 8.97 -19.33 -8.61
N CYS A 585 8.08 -20.28 -8.31
CA CYS A 585 8.16 -21.11 -7.13
C CYS A 585 8.58 -22.57 -7.44
N MET A 586 9.79 -22.94 -6.99
CA MET A 586 10.26 -24.32 -6.93
C MET A 586 10.95 -24.56 -5.59
N ALA A 587 10.47 -25.48 -4.78
CA ALA A 587 10.92 -25.67 -3.41
C ALA A 587 11.07 -27.12 -3.00
N VAL A 588 12.01 -27.39 -2.09
CA VAL A 588 11.97 -28.55 -1.20
C VAL A 588 11.43 -28.13 0.16
N ALA A 589 10.85 -29.04 0.94
CA ALA A 589 10.32 -28.67 2.24
C ALA A 589 11.45 -28.26 3.22
N PRO A 590 11.35 -27.09 3.88
CA PRO A 590 12.28 -26.68 4.91
C PRO A 590 12.07 -27.47 6.21
N ARG A 591 13.12 -27.53 7.05
CA ARG A 591 13.08 -28.29 8.32
C ARG A 591 12.65 -27.50 9.54
N GLU A 592 12.70 -26.15 9.46
CA GLU A 592 12.62 -25.28 10.62
C GLU A 592 11.21 -25.11 11.20
N SER A 593 10.18 -25.29 10.38
CA SER A 593 8.78 -25.16 10.80
C SER A 593 7.87 -26.07 10.01
N ASP A 594 6.66 -26.30 10.52
CA ASP A 594 5.65 -27.12 9.85
C ASP A 594 4.80 -26.34 8.85
N MET A 595 4.77 -25.01 8.95
CA MET A 595 4.12 -24.16 7.95
C MET A 595 4.99 -22.93 7.67
N ILE A 596 5.46 -22.83 6.44
CA ILE A 596 6.31 -21.76 5.97
C ILE A 596 5.55 -20.98 4.91
N ASP A 597 5.49 -19.67 5.09
CA ASP A 597 4.93 -18.74 4.12
C ASP A 597 5.54 -18.94 2.72
N SER A 598 4.71 -19.04 1.69
CA SER A 598 5.15 -19.28 0.32
C SER A 598 5.83 -18.08 -0.33
N ILE A 599 5.66 -16.86 0.21
CA ILE A 599 6.19 -15.65 -0.43
C ILE A 599 7.70 -15.52 -0.24
N PRO A 600 8.28 -15.54 0.99
CA PRO A 600 9.73 -15.34 1.12
C PRO A 600 10.54 -16.56 0.69
N PRO A 601 11.40 -16.45 -0.34
CA PRO A 601 12.32 -17.50 -0.70
C PRO A 601 13.42 -17.70 0.35
N GLY A 602 14.09 -18.83 0.30
CA GLY A 602 15.21 -19.13 1.20
C GLY A 602 16.15 -20.20 0.66
N TYR A 603 16.94 -20.79 1.55
CA TYR A 603 17.87 -21.86 1.18
C TYR A 603 17.18 -23.07 0.53
N PHE A 604 15.91 -23.27 0.84
CA PHE A 604 15.06 -24.36 0.33
C PHE A 604 14.49 -24.08 -1.08
N GLY A 605 14.81 -22.96 -1.70
CA GLY A 605 14.17 -22.45 -2.90
C GLY A 605 12.94 -21.62 -2.54
N GLY A 606 11.77 -22.02 -3.02
CA GLY A 606 10.51 -21.28 -2.86
C GLY A 606 10.32 -20.30 -4.00
N ASN A 607 9.84 -19.13 -3.68
CA ASN A 607 9.56 -18.04 -4.59
C ASN A 607 10.86 -17.33 -5.03
N ILE A 608 11.64 -18.01 -5.89
CA ILE A 608 12.95 -17.52 -6.33
C ILE A 608 12.81 -16.40 -7.37
N ASP A 609 11.81 -16.52 -8.24
CA ASP A 609 11.48 -15.59 -9.33
C ASP A 609 12.66 -15.25 -10.23
N ASN A 610 13.29 -16.31 -10.73
CA ASN A 610 14.41 -16.17 -11.66
C ASN A 610 14.09 -16.86 -12.99
N TRP A 611 13.82 -16.06 -14.01
CA TRP A 611 13.47 -16.54 -15.35
C TRP A 611 14.53 -17.42 -16.01
N ARG A 612 15.76 -17.45 -15.44
CA ARG A 612 16.84 -18.33 -15.93
C ARG A 612 16.59 -19.79 -15.57
N ALA A 613 15.63 -20.08 -14.67
CA ALA A 613 15.17 -21.43 -14.38
C ALA A 613 14.12 -21.90 -15.39
N GLY A 614 14.40 -21.77 -16.67
CA GLY A 614 13.54 -22.15 -17.77
C GLY A 614 13.79 -23.57 -18.32
N LYS A 615 13.16 -23.89 -19.44
CA LYS A 615 13.34 -25.16 -20.15
C LYS A 615 14.82 -25.40 -20.52
N GLY A 616 15.29 -26.63 -20.29
CA GLY A 616 16.66 -27.04 -20.60
C GLY A 616 17.69 -26.66 -19.54
N THR A 617 17.27 -26.11 -18.41
CA THR A 617 18.14 -25.77 -17.29
C THR A 617 17.95 -26.70 -16.11
N THR A 618 18.80 -26.60 -15.12
CA THR A 618 18.79 -27.44 -13.93
C THR A 618 18.80 -26.55 -12.67
N LEU A 619 17.92 -26.82 -11.73
CA LEU A 619 17.91 -26.23 -10.40
C LEU A 619 18.43 -27.23 -9.37
N TYR A 620 19.39 -26.82 -8.56
CA TYR A 620 19.93 -27.60 -7.44
C TYR A 620 19.43 -27.01 -6.12
N LEU A 621 18.88 -27.87 -5.27
CA LEU A 621 18.31 -27.50 -3.97
C LEU A 621 18.91 -28.36 -2.86
N PRO A 622 19.33 -27.79 -1.71
CA PRO A 622 19.80 -28.55 -0.57
C PRO A 622 18.62 -29.28 0.10
N VAL A 623 18.74 -30.60 0.26
CA VAL A 623 17.73 -31.42 0.93
C VAL A 623 17.76 -31.19 2.44
N ALA A 624 16.64 -30.81 3.03
CA ALA A 624 16.52 -30.52 4.46
C ALA A 624 15.70 -31.57 5.24
N VAL A 625 14.86 -32.34 4.54
CA VAL A 625 13.99 -33.37 5.11
C VAL A 625 14.03 -34.65 4.26
N PRO A 626 13.71 -35.84 4.82
CA PRO A 626 13.66 -37.07 4.04
C PRO A 626 12.71 -36.96 2.84
N GLY A 627 13.15 -37.44 1.69
CA GLY A 627 12.39 -37.40 0.44
C GLY A 627 12.36 -36.03 -0.24
N ALA A 628 13.07 -35.02 0.29
CA ALA A 628 13.10 -33.65 -0.19
C ALA A 628 11.72 -32.95 -0.19
N LEU A 629 10.64 -33.62 -0.55
CA LEU A 629 9.27 -33.12 -0.67
C LEU A 629 9.20 -31.90 -1.61
N PHE A 630 9.53 -32.14 -2.89
CA PHE A 630 9.55 -31.09 -3.91
C PHE A 630 8.16 -30.66 -4.31
N SER A 631 7.91 -29.36 -4.37
CA SER A 631 6.68 -28.73 -4.87
C SER A 631 7.00 -27.63 -5.86
N VAL A 632 6.11 -27.41 -6.83
CA VAL A 632 6.27 -26.40 -7.89
C VAL A 632 4.96 -25.65 -8.12
N GLY A 633 5.05 -24.36 -8.37
CA GLY A 633 3.90 -23.47 -8.64
C GLY A 633 4.35 -22.18 -9.27
N ASP A 634 3.44 -21.20 -9.27
CA ASP A 634 3.76 -19.83 -9.66
C ASP A 634 4.38 -19.76 -11.07
N GLY A 635 3.60 -20.17 -12.06
CA GLY A 635 4.06 -20.24 -13.44
C GLY A 635 4.09 -18.86 -14.10
N HIS A 636 5.24 -18.47 -14.63
CA HIS A 636 5.42 -17.23 -15.35
C HIS A 636 5.69 -17.48 -16.83
N LEU A 637 4.97 -16.79 -17.72
CA LEU A 637 5.31 -16.78 -19.16
C LEU A 637 6.45 -15.81 -19.48
N ALA A 638 6.59 -14.77 -18.69
CA ALA A 638 7.69 -13.81 -18.76
C ALA A 638 7.83 -13.07 -17.43
N GLN A 639 9.05 -12.62 -17.15
CA GLN A 639 9.38 -11.78 -16.01
C GLN A 639 10.61 -10.95 -16.35
N GLY A 640 10.66 -9.69 -15.93
CA GLY A 640 11.87 -8.87 -15.91
C GLY A 640 12.67 -9.12 -14.65
N ASP A 641 14.00 -8.95 -14.70
CA ASP A 641 14.81 -8.92 -13.49
C ASP A 641 14.29 -7.82 -12.56
N GLY A 642 14.07 -8.16 -11.29
CA GLY A 642 13.53 -7.28 -10.26
C GLY A 642 12.08 -7.49 -9.92
N GLU A 643 11.24 -8.00 -10.83
CA GLU A 643 9.80 -8.22 -10.62
C GLU A 643 9.10 -7.03 -9.95
N ILE A 644 9.31 -5.86 -10.51
CA ILE A 644 9.11 -4.56 -9.85
C ILE A 644 7.68 -4.31 -9.38
N ASN A 645 6.67 -4.77 -10.14
CA ASN A 645 5.28 -4.51 -9.77
C ASN A 645 4.65 -5.61 -8.89
N GLY A 646 5.43 -6.62 -8.50
CA GLY A 646 5.02 -7.66 -7.57
C GLY A 646 4.47 -8.92 -8.21
N THR A 647 4.42 -9.00 -9.56
CA THR A 647 4.06 -10.20 -10.31
C THR A 647 4.87 -10.30 -11.59
N GLY A 648 5.09 -11.53 -12.05
CA GLY A 648 5.51 -11.80 -13.42
C GLY A 648 4.35 -11.68 -14.40
N LEU A 649 4.42 -12.39 -15.50
CA LEU A 649 3.31 -12.66 -16.40
C LEU A 649 2.70 -14.00 -15.98
N GLU A 650 1.82 -13.94 -15.00
CA GLU A 650 1.25 -15.05 -14.23
C GLU A 650 0.42 -15.98 -15.09
N ALA A 651 0.76 -17.25 -15.18
CA ALA A 651 0.06 -18.22 -16.00
C ALA A 651 0.08 -19.63 -15.40
N SER A 652 -0.93 -20.41 -15.71
CA SER A 652 -0.91 -21.85 -15.46
C SER A 652 0.01 -22.53 -16.48
N LEU A 653 0.96 -23.32 -15.99
CA LEU A 653 1.96 -24.01 -16.81
C LEU A 653 1.91 -25.53 -16.55
N THR A 654 2.45 -26.28 -17.51
CA THR A 654 2.79 -27.69 -17.35
C THR A 654 4.30 -27.84 -17.51
N GLY A 655 4.96 -28.37 -16.49
CA GLY A 655 6.41 -28.67 -16.50
C GLY A 655 6.68 -30.16 -16.51
N THR A 656 7.77 -30.57 -17.19
CA THR A 656 8.32 -31.93 -17.08
C THR A 656 9.68 -31.84 -16.42
N PHE A 657 9.83 -32.55 -15.31
CA PHE A 657 11.02 -32.51 -14.45
C PHE A 657 11.62 -33.90 -14.34
N ARG A 658 12.96 -33.96 -14.28
CA ARG A 658 13.68 -35.17 -13.87
C ARG A 658 14.39 -34.88 -12.53
N PHE A 659 14.23 -35.79 -11.56
CA PHE A 659 14.77 -35.66 -10.22
C PHE A 659 16.00 -36.56 -10.06
N VAL A 660 17.16 -36.00 -9.67
CA VAL A 660 18.35 -36.78 -9.38
C VAL A 660 18.86 -36.42 -7.97
N VAL A 661 19.10 -37.44 -7.16
CA VAL A 661 19.64 -37.28 -5.80
C VAL A 661 21.14 -37.40 -5.81
N HIS A 662 21.83 -36.36 -5.37
CA HIS A 662 23.29 -36.39 -5.11
C HIS A 662 23.52 -36.62 -3.62
N LYS A 663 24.07 -37.75 -3.29
CA LYS A 663 24.39 -38.09 -1.90
C LYS A 663 25.53 -37.23 -1.37
N ARG A 664 25.38 -36.73 -0.14
CA ARG A 664 26.41 -35.93 0.52
C ARG A 664 27.80 -36.59 0.52
N ALA A 665 27.87 -37.93 0.63
CA ALA A 665 29.09 -38.67 0.68
C ALA A 665 29.72 -38.85 -0.70
N ASP A 666 28.97 -38.79 -1.78
CA ASP A 666 29.39 -39.06 -3.14
C ASP A 666 28.77 -38.05 -4.12
N VAL A 667 29.28 -36.82 -4.08
CA VAL A 667 28.83 -35.76 -4.96
C VAL A 667 29.61 -35.82 -6.28
N ALA A 668 28.93 -36.31 -7.32
CA ALA A 668 29.52 -36.46 -8.66
C ALA A 668 29.90 -35.11 -9.32
N LYS A 669 29.24 -34.03 -8.91
CA LYS A 669 29.46 -32.66 -9.43
C LYS A 669 30.14 -31.80 -8.33
N PRO A 670 31.41 -31.45 -8.47
CA PRO A 670 32.12 -30.68 -7.42
C PRO A 670 31.41 -29.38 -7.01
N PHE A 671 30.82 -28.66 -7.97
CA PHE A 671 30.23 -27.35 -7.77
C PHE A 671 28.95 -27.35 -6.91
N ILE A 672 28.33 -28.50 -6.63
CA ILE A 672 27.21 -28.61 -5.68
C ILE A 672 27.63 -29.16 -4.32
N LYS A 673 28.91 -29.44 -4.11
CA LYS A 673 29.40 -29.92 -2.82
C LYS A 673 29.26 -28.83 -1.76
N GLY A 674 28.49 -29.14 -0.70
CA GLY A 674 28.24 -28.16 0.37
C GLY A 674 27.31 -27.02 -0.02
N LEU A 675 26.44 -27.24 -1.02
CA LEU A 675 25.45 -26.26 -1.46
C LEU A 675 24.54 -25.83 -0.30
N ASN A 676 24.41 -24.52 -0.11
CA ASN A 676 23.65 -23.93 1.00
C ASN A 676 22.38 -23.17 0.57
N GLY A 677 22.08 -23.13 -0.70
CA GLY A 677 20.94 -22.42 -1.28
C GLY A 677 20.74 -22.80 -2.74
N PRO A 678 19.72 -22.24 -3.41
CA PRO A 678 19.40 -22.58 -4.78
C PRO A 678 20.53 -22.16 -5.75
N LEU A 679 20.88 -23.06 -6.65
CA LEU A 679 21.81 -22.82 -7.76
C LEU A 679 21.12 -23.22 -9.06
N ILE A 680 21.09 -22.34 -10.05
CA ILE A 680 20.63 -22.67 -11.40
C ILE A 680 21.86 -22.91 -12.28
N GLU A 681 21.82 -23.98 -13.04
CA GLU A 681 22.78 -24.29 -14.09
C GLU A 681 22.07 -24.24 -15.44
N THR A 682 22.51 -23.35 -16.32
CA THR A 682 22.14 -23.33 -17.73
C THR A 682 23.24 -23.99 -18.59
N PRO A 683 23.05 -24.22 -19.89
CA PRO A 683 24.13 -24.68 -20.76
C PRO A 683 25.40 -23.82 -20.66
N ASP A 684 25.22 -22.48 -20.51
CA ASP A 684 26.30 -21.51 -20.62
C ASP A 684 26.70 -20.82 -19.31
N GLU A 685 25.89 -20.99 -18.23
CA GLU A 685 26.02 -20.18 -17.01
C GLU A 685 25.77 -20.98 -15.74
N TYR A 686 26.41 -20.54 -14.64
CA TYR A 686 25.98 -20.81 -13.27
C TYR A 686 25.35 -19.55 -12.70
N VAL A 687 24.16 -19.68 -12.08
CA VAL A 687 23.43 -18.58 -11.48
C VAL A 687 23.26 -18.84 -9.99
N LEU A 688 23.93 -18.06 -9.18
CA LEU A 688 23.94 -18.16 -7.72
C LEU A 688 23.00 -17.12 -7.13
N HIS A 689 22.29 -17.49 -6.09
CA HIS A 689 21.37 -16.59 -5.41
C HIS A 689 21.93 -16.09 -4.08
N GLY A 690 21.68 -14.82 -3.78
CA GLY A 690 21.86 -14.21 -2.48
C GLY A 690 20.57 -13.55 -2.04
N PHE A 691 19.98 -14.04 -0.97
CA PHE A 691 18.83 -13.41 -0.34
C PHE A 691 19.28 -12.48 0.80
N SER A 692 18.44 -11.53 1.18
CA SER A 692 18.72 -10.66 2.33
C SER A 692 19.08 -11.47 3.58
N TYR A 693 18.45 -12.63 3.73
CA TYR A 693 18.70 -13.63 4.77
C TYR A 693 18.66 -15.02 4.12
N PRO A 694 19.79 -15.66 3.83
CA PRO A 694 19.84 -16.98 3.19
C PRO A 694 19.00 -18.05 3.90
N ASN A 695 19.02 -18.06 5.22
CA ASN A 695 18.12 -18.87 6.04
C ASN A 695 17.37 -17.96 7.03
N TYR A 696 16.43 -17.18 6.55
CA TYR A 696 15.66 -16.23 7.38
C TYR A 696 14.95 -16.90 8.55
N LEU A 697 14.50 -18.16 8.38
CA LEU A 697 13.80 -18.92 9.42
C LEU A 697 14.69 -19.12 10.66
N ARG A 698 15.97 -19.38 10.46
CA ARG A 698 16.96 -19.52 11.54
C ARG A 698 17.51 -18.17 12.00
N GLU A 699 17.85 -17.29 11.05
CA GLU A 699 18.57 -16.04 11.32
C GLU A 699 17.70 -15.01 12.06
N LEU A 700 16.40 -14.99 11.79
CA LEU A 700 15.44 -14.06 12.41
C LEU A 700 14.66 -14.66 13.58
N GLY A 701 14.85 -15.95 13.86
CA GLY A 701 14.32 -16.62 15.04
C GLY A 701 12.80 -16.75 15.07
N ARG A 702 12.20 -16.66 16.25
CA ARG A 702 10.79 -17.00 16.50
C ARG A 702 9.78 -16.26 15.60
N ASN A 703 10.08 -15.03 15.21
CA ASN A 703 9.19 -14.19 14.39
C ASN A 703 9.69 -14.08 12.94
N ALA A 704 10.50 -15.02 12.47
CA ALA A 704 11.20 -14.95 11.18
C ALA A 704 10.28 -14.60 10.02
N GLN A 705 9.10 -15.23 9.94
CA GLN A 705 8.16 -15.07 8.84
C GLN A 705 7.51 -13.66 8.75
N SER A 706 7.47 -12.90 9.83
CA SER A 706 7.03 -11.50 9.83
C SER A 706 8.19 -10.51 9.81
N GLU A 707 9.33 -10.88 10.37
CA GLU A 707 10.50 -9.99 10.44
C GLU A 707 11.24 -9.90 9.10
N VAL A 708 11.18 -10.92 8.25
CA VAL A 708 11.83 -10.93 6.95
C VAL A 708 11.30 -9.82 6.04
N TYR A 709 10.00 -9.59 6.03
CA TYR A 709 9.37 -8.50 5.26
C TYR A 709 9.82 -7.10 5.68
N LYS A 710 10.16 -6.93 6.96
CA LYS A 710 10.57 -5.64 7.52
C LYS A 710 12.06 -5.36 7.39
N LYS A 711 12.86 -6.43 7.30
CA LYS A 711 14.33 -6.34 7.43
C LYS A 711 15.09 -6.62 6.15
N SER A 712 14.38 -6.96 5.07
CA SER A 712 15.00 -7.20 3.76
C SER A 712 15.62 -5.95 3.17
N SER A 713 16.68 -6.14 2.41
CA SER A 713 17.46 -5.06 1.84
C SER A 713 18.31 -5.56 0.67
N LEU A 714 18.29 -4.85 -0.45
CA LEU A 714 19.14 -5.16 -1.61
C LEU A 714 20.64 -5.19 -1.25
N SER A 715 21.09 -4.34 -0.36
CA SER A 715 22.47 -4.33 0.12
C SER A 715 22.86 -5.63 0.82
N LYS A 716 21.95 -6.22 1.62
CA LYS A 716 22.16 -7.52 2.26
C LYS A 716 22.15 -8.64 1.24
N ALA A 717 21.19 -8.63 0.31
CA ALA A 717 21.09 -9.62 -0.77
C ALA A 717 22.34 -9.60 -1.66
N LEU A 718 22.82 -8.42 -2.06
CA LEU A 718 24.06 -8.28 -2.84
C LEU A 718 25.29 -8.82 -2.08
N ARG A 719 25.42 -8.50 -0.79
CA ARG A 719 26.50 -9.06 0.05
C ARG A 719 26.42 -10.57 0.16
N SER A 720 25.21 -11.10 0.28
CA SER A 720 24.97 -12.55 0.30
C SER A 720 25.38 -13.19 -1.03
N ALA A 721 24.93 -12.66 -2.16
CA ALA A 721 25.29 -13.10 -3.49
C ALA A 721 26.82 -13.05 -3.71
N PHE A 722 27.46 -11.93 -3.35
CA PHE A 722 28.91 -11.77 -3.44
C PHE A 722 29.67 -12.84 -2.65
N ARG A 723 29.30 -13.08 -1.38
CA ARG A 723 29.94 -14.09 -0.52
C ARG A 723 29.79 -15.50 -1.08
N THR A 724 28.58 -15.83 -1.56
CA THR A 724 28.28 -17.11 -2.17
C THR A 724 29.08 -17.30 -3.44
N THR A 725 29.17 -16.28 -4.30
CA THR A 725 29.95 -16.30 -5.56
C THR A 725 31.42 -16.44 -5.30
N ARG A 726 31.97 -15.64 -4.37
CA ARG A 726 33.40 -15.75 -4.00
C ARG A 726 33.74 -17.13 -3.52
N LYS A 727 32.96 -17.68 -2.59
CA LYS A 727 33.15 -19.04 -2.08
C LYS A 727 33.09 -20.07 -3.22
N PHE A 728 32.10 -19.96 -4.09
CA PHE A 728 31.91 -20.86 -5.22
C PHE A 728 33.10 -20.87 -6.16
N LEU A 729 33.67 -19.71 -6.50
CA LEU A 729 34.86 -19.58 -7.34
C LEU A 729 36.09 -20.16 -6.69
N MET A 730 36.33 -19.89 -5.41
CA MET A 730 37.49 -20.44 -4.67
C MET A 730 37.44 -21.97 -4.56
N GLU A 731 36.27 -22.53 -4.25
CA GLU A 731 36.09 -23.97 -4.03
C GLU A 731 36.14 -24.80 -5.33
N ASN A 732 35.68 -24.23 -6.45
CA ASN A 732 35.56 -24.99 -7.70
C ASN A 732 36.70 -24.79 -8.66
N TRP A 733 37.39 -23.65 -8.59
CA TRP A 733 38.54 -23.37 -9.46
C TRP A 733 39.83 -23.13 -8.68
N GLY A 734 39.85 -23.32 -7.37
CA GLY A 734 41.04 -23.19 -6.54
C GLY A 734 41.59 -21.78 -6.49
N LEU A 735 40.80 -20.75 -6.81
CA LEU A 735 41.23 -19.36 -6.79
C LEU A 735 41.52 -18.90 -5.36
N SER A 736 42.53 -18.07 -5.20
CA SER A 736 42.72 -17.29 -3.98
C SER A 736 41.58 -16.28 -3.81
N GLU A 737 41.42 -15.70 -2.63
CA GLU A 737 40.38 -14.70 -2.37
C GLU A 737 40.55 -13.48 -3.29
N ASP A 738 41.77 -12.98 -3.46
CA ASP A 738 42.07 -11.82 -4.31
C ASP A 738 41.78 -12.10 -5.79
N GLU A 739 42.12 -13.29 -6.29
CA GLU A 739 41.79 -13.70 -7.66
C GLU A 739 40.28 -13.82 -7.86
N ALA A 740 39.58 -14.43 -6.91
CA ALA A 740 38.12 -14.54 -6.96
C ALA A 740 37.45 -13.16 -6.95
N VAL A 741 37.88 -12.23 -6.10
CA VAL A 741 37.37 -10.86 -6.04
C VAL A 741 37.67 -10.10 -7.34
N SER A 742 38.88 -10.26 -7.90
CA SER A 742 39.24 -9.67 -9.19
C SER A 742 38.31 -10.19 -10.31
N LEU A 743 38.16 -11.53 -10.39
CA LEU A 743 37.33 -12.17 -11.41
C LEU A 743 35.86 -11.75 -11.28
N ILE A 744 35.32 -11.64 -10.05
CA ILE A 744 33.98 -11.16 -9.80
C ILE A 744 33.77 -9.77 -10.40
N SER A 745 34.73 -8.87 -10.22
CA SER A 745 34.63 -7.49 -10.71
C SER A 745 34.60 -7.36 -12.22
N VAL A 746 35.28 -8.25 -12.94
CA VAL A 746 35.46 -8.12 -14.40
C VAL A 746 34.64 -9.12 -15.21
N GLY A 747 34.11 -10.17 -14.58
CA GLY A 747 33.48 -11.29 -15.31
C GLY A 747 32.13 -11.76 -14.78
N VAL A 748 31.70 -11.36 -13.59
CA VAL A 748 30.43 -11.81 -13.00
C VAL A 748 29.41 -10.68 -13.00
N ASP A 749 28.25 -10.92 -13.60
CA ASP A 749 27.15 -9.97 -13.61
C ASP A 749 26.25 -10.19 -12.38
N PHE A 750 25.92 -9.12 -11.66
CA PHE A 750 24.95 -9.15 -10.57
C PHE A 750 23.65 -8.45 -10.98
N GLY A 751 22.52 -9.14 -10.83
CA GLY A 751 21.20 -8.62 -11.12
C GLY A 751 20.27 -8.71 -9.91
N VAL A 752 19.31 -7.80 -9.84
CA VAL A 752 18.21 -7.90 -8.87
C VAL A 752 17.27 -9.00 -9.35
N THR A 753 17.08 -10.04 -8.54
CA THR A 753 16.19 -11.16 -8.90
C THR A 753 14.74 -10.73 -8.75
N GLN A 754 14.38 -10.32 -7.53
CA GLN A 754 13.06 -9.78 -7.18
C GLN A 754 13.16 -8.85 -5.96
N VAL A 755 12.21 -7.93 -5.84
CA VAL A 755 12.04 -6.99 -4.71
C VAL A 755 10.61 -7.00 -4.15
N ALA A 756 9.82 -8.03 -4.49
CA ALA A 756 8.44 -8.20 -4.10
C ALA A 756 8.27 -9.16 -2.90
N ASP A 757 9.12 -10.16 -2.73
CA ASP A 757 8.85 -11.37 -1.98
C ASP A 757 9.29 -11.37 -0.52
N GLY A 758 9.30 -10.25 0.13
CA GLY A 758 9.67 -10.17 1.55
C GLY A 758 11.13 -10.50 1.86
N ASN A 759 11.75 -11.49 1.22
CA ASN A 759 13.20 -11.80 1.31
C ASN A 759 13.89 -11.49 -0.02
N TRP A 760 14.19 -10.23 -0.25
CA TRP A 760 14.70 -9.74 -1.52
C TRP A 760 15.94 -10.47 -2.01
N GLY A 761 15.99 -10.69 -3.33
CA GLY A 761 16.99 -11.50 -3.98
C GLY A 761 17.88 -10.73 -4.96
N VAL A 762 19.16 -11.09 -4.96
CA VAL A 762 20.14 -10.72 -5.97
C VAL A 762 20.76 -12.01 -6.49
N HIS A 763 20.92 -12.13 -7.80
CA HIS A 763 21.61 -13.24 -8.42
C HIS A 763 22.96 -12.80 -9.00
N ALA A 764 23.88 -13.75 -9.08
CA ALA A 764 25.17 -13.62 -9.73
C ALA A 764 25.27 -14.59 -10.90
N VAL A 765 25.59 -14.11 -12.08
CA VAL A 765 25.72 -14.89 -13.32
C VAL A 765 27.19 -15.09 -13.65
N ILE A 766 27.63 -16.34 -13.63
CA ILE A 766 29.00 -16.77 -13.95
C ILE A 766 28.99 -17.52 -15.29
N ARG A 767 29.59 -16.96 -16.31
CA ARG A 767 29.65 -17.61 -17.64
C ARG A 767 30.65 -18.74 -17.63
N LYS A 768 30.23 -19.95 -18.00
CA LYS A 768 31.09 -21.15 -18.03
C LYS A 768 32.31 -20.99 -18.91
N LYS A 769 32.18 -20.32 -20.03
CA LYS A 769 33.27 -20.03 -20.99
C LYS A 769 34.43 -19.21 -20.44
N MET A 770 34.35 -18.69 -19.22
CA MET A 770 35.49 -18.03 -18.56
C MET A 770 36.57 -19.01 -18.07
N PHE A 771 36.24 -20.28 -18.07
CA PHE A 771 37.08 -21.35 -17.47
C PHE A 771 37.50 -22.42 -18.48
N ASP A 772 37.44 -22.16 -19.75
CA ASP A 772 37.84 -23.06 -20.82
C ASP A 772 39.38 -23.13 -21.01
#